data_6230076a04f6d3ab4e2666e648badacc
#
_entry.id   6230076a04f6d3ab4e2666e648badacc
#
_cell.length_a   1.000
_cell.length_b   1.000
_cell.length_c   1.000
_cell.angle_alpha   90.00
_cell.angle_beta   90.00
_cell.angle_gamma   90.00
#
_symmetry.space_group_name_H-M   'P 1'
#
loop_
_entity.id
_entity.type
_entity.pdbx_description
1 polymer ?
#
loop_
_entity_poly.entity_id
_entity_poly.type
_entity_poly.pdbx_seq_one_letter_code
_entity_poly.pdbx_strand_id
1 'polypeptide(L)'
;MRAVVLCAAFALLAPATVRSQPFQRTEHREPCSDSEALKKPLFGDLHDHTNYSIDAFTFDVGVKPADAYEFAKGNRITIQGTNPDRTPRTAKLTRALDFAAVTDHSEGFSVSKICQDPTAPGYDSPECAVLRAPAPFPARAKLILLIAHVGMVPPIPFSTCELPGVYCDAATVSIWDDIQRAAEQAYDRTSSCSFTTFVAYEWTPMPGSANMHRNVIFRNERVPSKPISYYETESPDVFDITPRLWAALRAECLDQNGGKLTQDAGCDVMTIPHNMNLSAGLMFPDPADPRTEAAFESVAEIMQHKGESECRFDQTYGAGVATADELCAFEQMPTMTLLPLPGPYVASVPPQLFAPRSFLRNVLKDGLLLERQSGVNPFKLGFIGSTDTHQGTPGNTYEKGWPGHVGNQDDTAVKRMSDGGVARTNPGGLAVVWAEENSRDAIFEALRRRETYGTSGTRPIVRFFGGWSGSGPASFDETLCDSHALVAKGYHHGVPMGGDLKPPPGPASAPRFVVSAMQDPGFTDDDGAYHPGTALQRIQIVKGWVDGSGHAQEKVYDARLADSNRDVADHETCTPASGAPNLCTLWTDPDFKPAEPAFYYARVLEEPTCRWSTYDCKSLGIDAFAPQGECLAQALQASVAATIAAPGPPTTFQDCCRIDPVVQERAWTSPIWYKPAL
;
A
#
# COMPACT_ATOMS: atom_id res chain seq x y z
N MET A 1 74.60 -2.53 -43.29
CA MET A 1 73.97 -2.95 -42.01
C MET A 1 72.87 -1.99 -41.70
N ARG A 2 71.63 -2.39 -41.93
CA ARG A 2 70.44 -1.61 -41.59
C ARG A 2 69.73 -2.33 -40.41
N ALA A 3 69.65 -1.66 -39.27
CA ALA A 3 68.93 -2.15 -38.09
C ALA A 3 67.46 -1.88 -38.24
N VAL A 4 66.60 -2.92 -38.14
CA VAL A 4 65.14 -2.86 -38.09
C VAL A 4 64.78 -2.81 -36.62
N VAL A 5 64.13 -1.70 -36.19
CA VAL A 5 63.52 -1.55 -34.84
C VAL A 5 62.09 -2.05 -34.92
N LEU A 6 61.78 -3.16 -34.27
CA LEU A 6 60.43 -3.63 -34.05
C LEU A 6 59.81 -2.88 -32.84
N CYS A 7 58.82 -2.04 -33.05
CA CYS A 7 57.96 -1.54 -32.00
C CYS A 7 56.86 -2.56 -31.69
N ALA A 8 56.91 -3.22 -30.54
CA ALA A 8 55.83 -4.04 -30.02
C ALA A 8 54.79 -3.15 -29.31
N ALA A 9 53.60 -3.01 -29.89
CA ALA A 9 52.47 -2.34 -29.25
C ALA A 9 51.88 -3.31 -28.22
N PHE A 10 52.06 -3.03 -26.94
CA PHE A 10 51.29 -3.66 -25.86
C PHE A 10 49.91 -3.02 -25.81
N ALA A 11 48.89 -3.70 -26.30
CA ALA A 11 47.51 -3.37 -26.04
C ALA A 11 47.17 -3.74 -24.56
N LEU A 12 47.06 -2.74 -23.71
CA LEU A 12 46.52 -2.88 -22.37
C LEU A 12 45.02 -3.21 -22.50
N LEU A 13 44.69 -4.50 -22.43
CA LEU A 13 43.35 -4.96 -22.17
C LEU A 13 42.97 -4.57 -20.72
N ALA A 14 42.23 -3.47 -20.54
CA ALA A 14 41.56 -3.18 -19.28
C ALA A 14 40.63 -4.35 -18.95
N PRO A 15 40.68 -4.92 -17.73
CA PRO A 15 39.73 -5.94 -17.35
C PRO A 15 38.33 -5.31 -17.38
N ALA A 16 37.42 -5.83 -18.21
CA ALA A 16 36.04 -5.55 -18.14
C ALA A 16 35.56 -6.01 -16.74
N THR A 17 35.36 -5.07 -15.85
CA THR A 17 34.67 -5.34 -14.60
C THR A 17 33.25 -5.82 -14.98
N VAL A 18 33.04 -7.13 -14.93
CA VAL A 18 31.72 -7.72 -14.92
C VAL A 18 31.07 -7.18 -13.67
N ARG A 19 30.27 -6.09 -13.78
CA ARG A 19 29.37 -5.66 -12.73
C ARG A 19 28.40 -6.80 -12.55
N SER A 20 28.50 -7.54 -11.45
CA SER A 20 27.44 -8.45 -11.04
C SER A 20 26.14 -7.65 -11.00
N GLN A 21 25.13 -8.12 -11.74
CA GLN A 21 23.79 -7.53 -11.65
C GLN A 21 23.35 -7.60 -10.18
N PRO A 22 22.82 -6.53 -9.60
CA PRO A 22 22.45 -6.49 -8.19
C PRO A 22 21.21 -7.35 -7.87
N PHE A 23 20.58 -7.91 -8.87
CA PHE A 23 19.47 -8.87 -8.77
C PHE A 23 19.66 -10.01 -9.79
N GLN A 24 19.07 -11.15 -9.50
CA GLN A 24 19.08 -12.30 -10.41
C GLN A 24 17.92 -12.20 -11.40
N ARG A 25 18.21 -12.33 -12.69
CA ARG A 25 17.17 -12.44 -13.72
C ARG A 25 16.56 -13.84 -13.72
N THR A 26 15.22 -13.89 -13.61
CA THR A 26 14.43 -15.13 -13.61
C THR A 26 13.54 -15.26 -14.84
N GLU A 27 13.50 -14.26 -15.71
CA GLU A 27 12.68 -14.21 -16.91
C GLU A 27 13.46 -13.76 -18.14
N HIS A 28 12.93 -14.09 -19.34
CA HIS A 28 13.50 -13.66 -20.60
C HIS A 28 12.93 -12.31 -21.02
N ARG A 29 13.78 -11.30 -21.06
CA ARG A 29 13.46 -9.94 -21.53
C ARG A 29 14.71 -9.22 -22.02
N GLU A 30 14.52 -8.13 -22.78
CA GLU A 30 15.60 -7.23 -23.12
C GLU A 30 16.10 -6.48 -21.87
N PRO A 31 17.42 -6.18 -21.76
CA PRO A 31 17.93 -5.28 -20.75
C PRO A 31 17.31 -3.87 -20.90
N CYS A 32 16.95 -3.23 -19.78
CA CYS A 32 16.45 -1.86 -19.83
C CYS A 32 17.55 -0.88 -20.27
N SER A 33 17.20 0.02 -21.19
CA SER A 33 18.12 1.04 -21.70
C SER A 33 18.42 2.14 -20.67
N ASP A 34 17.53 2.33 -19.68
CA ASP A 34 17.59 3.36 -18.64
C ASP A 34 17.96 2.82 -17.25
N SER A 35 18.72 1.72 -17.19
CA SER A 35 19.16 1.14 -15.92
C SER A 35 20.12 2.06 -15.17
N GLU A 36 19.87 2.28 -13.87
CA GLU A 36 20.62 3.18 -12.99
C GLU A 36 21.23 2.44 -11.80
N ALA A 37 22.56 2.43 -11.70
CA ALA A 37 23.28 1.77 -10.60
C ALA A 37 22.96 2.38 -9.21
N LEU A 38 22.60 3.65 -9.14
CA LEU A 38 22.19 4.36 -7.92
C LEU A 38 20.67 4.34 -7.71
N LYS A 39 19.97 3.54 -8.50
CA LYS A 39 18.52 3.27 -8.46
C LYS A 39 17.67 4.51 -8.69
N LYS A 40 16.53 4.32 -9.30
CA LYS A 40 15.49 5.32 -9.52
C LYS A 40 14.24 4.96 -8.72
N PRO A 41 13.41 5.96 -8.34
CA PRO A 41 12.14 5.68 -7.69
C PRO A 41 11.15 5.22 -8.76
N LEU A 42 10.49 4.10 -8.53
CA LEU A 42 9.39 3.60 -9.36
C LEU A 42 8.12 3.62 -8.52
N PHE A 43 7.07 4.23 -9.06
CA PHE A 43 5.77 4.39 -8.41
C PHE A 43 4.78 3.38 -8.95
N GLY A 44 4.11 2.66 -8.06
CA GLY A 44 3.15 1.64 -8.45
C GLY A 44 2.03 1.43 -7.45
N ASP A 45 1.14 0.50 -7.84
CA ASP A 45 0.06 0.02 -6.99
C ASP A 45 0.03 -1.51 -7.04
N LEU A 46 0.10 -2.15 -5.89
CA LEU A 46 0.11 -3.61 -5.74
C LEU A 46 -1.17 -4.15 -5.12
N HIS A 47 -2.25 -3.35 -5.14
CA HIS A 47 -3.53 -3.72 -4.54
C HIS A 47 -4.70 -3.07 -5.28
N ASP A 48 -5.28 -3.81 -6.22
CA ASP A 48 -6.36 -3.37 -7.09
C ASP A 48 -7.33 -4.50 -7.39
N HIS A 49 -8.64 -4.20 -7.36
CA HIS A 49 -9.72 -5.14 -7.60
C HIS A 49 -10.50 -4.79 -8.86
N THR A 50 -10.77 -5.81 -9.65
CA THR A 50 -11.51 -5.72 -10.90
C THR A 50 -12.87 -6.44 -10.79
N ASN A 51 -13.58 -6.62 -11.90
CA ASN A 51 -14.84 -7.37 -11.91
C ASN A 51 -14.65 -8.88 -11.60
N TYR A 52 -13.44 -9.37 -11.41
CA TYR A 52 -13.17 -10.73 -10.96
C TYR A 52 -13.18 -10.85 -9.43
N SER A 53 -12.98 -9.76 -8.73
CA SER A 53 -13.24 -9.68 -7.30
C SER A 53 -14.75 -9.70 -7.04
N ILE A 54 -15.19 -10.60 -6.18
CA ILE A 54 -16.62 -10.84 -5.98
C ILE A 54 -17.36 -9.63 -5.43
N ASP A 55 -16.72 -8.84 -4.61
CA ASP A 55 -17.28 -7.61 -4.03
C ASP A 55 -17.32 -6.46 -5.05
N ALA A 56 -16.26 -6.26 -5.84
CA ALA A 56 -16.27 -5.30 -6.93
C ALA A 56 -17.38 -5.62 -7.96
N PHE A 57 -17.48 -6.90 -8.39
CA PHE A 57 -18.57 -7.37 -9.24
C PHE A 57 -19.95 -7.09 -8.62
N THR A 58 -20.08 -7.35 -7.32
CA THR A 58 -21.33 -7.17 -6.57
C THR A 58 -21.81 -5.71 -6.57
N PHE A 59 -20.91 -4.77 -6.76
CA PHE A 59 -21.17 -3.33 -6.87
C PHE A 59 -21.08 -2.79 -8.31
N ASP A 60 -21.38 -3.65 -9.29
CA ASP A 60 -21.51 -3.34 -10.71
C ASP A 60 -20.19 -2.88 -11.38
N VAL A 61 -19.05 -3.23 -10.85
CA VAL A 61 -17.77 -2.96 -11.51
C VAL A 61 -17.65 -3.86 -12.74
N GLY A 62 -17.46 -3.23 -13.90
CA GLY A 62 -17.30 -3.93 -15.18
C GLY A 62 -15.85 -3.91 -15.70
N VAL A 63 -14.95 -3.19 -15.05
CA VAL A 63 -13.53 -3.09 -15.42
C VAL A 63 -12.84 -4.43 -15.23
N LYS A 64 -12.16 -4.91 -16.26
CA LYS A 64 -11.41 -6.18 -16.26
C LYS A 64 -9.93 -5.93 -15.96
N PRO A 65 -9.15 -6.97 -15.61
CA PRO A 65 -7.72 -6.82 -15.37
C PRO A 65 -6.94 -6.13 -16.50
N ALA A 66 -7.28 -6.42 -17.76
CA ALA A 66 -6.64 -5.75 -18.90
C ALA A 66 -6.94 -4.25 -18.94
N ASP A 67 -8.17 -3.84 -18.64
CA ASP A 67 -8.56 -2.42 -18.58
C ASP A 67 -7.88 -1.70 -17.40
N ALA A 68 -7.75 -2.36 -16.26
CA ALA A 68 -7.03 -1.83 -15.10
C ALA A 68 -5.55 -1.56 -15.42
N TYR A 69 -4.89 -2.45 -16.15
CA TYR A 69 -3.52 -2.20 -16.60
C TYR A 69 -3.44 -1.07 -17.64
N GLU A 70 -4.42 -0.93 -18.54
CA GLU A 70 -4.48 0.22 -19.44
C GLU A 70 -4.67 1.54 -18.68
N PHE A 71 -5.50 1.53 -17.63
CA PHE A 71 -5.62 2.69 -16.74
C PHE A 71 -4.30 3.01 -16.04
N ALA A 72 -3.60 2.01 -15.47
CA ALA A 72 -2.31 2.18 -14.84
C ALA A 72 -1.26 2.82 -15.78
N LYS A 73 -1.31 2.49 -17.08
CA LYS A 73 -0.46 3.10 -18.12
C LYS A 73 -0.86 4.54 -18.48
N GLY A 74 -1.91 5.09 -17.84
CA GLY A 74 -2.39 6.45 -18.09
C GLY A 74 -3.42 6.55 -19.22
N ASN A 75 -3.95 5.45 -19.73
CA ASN A 75 -5.02 5.45 -20.71
C ASN A 75 -6.38 5.72 -20.04
N ARG A 76 -7.28 6.34 -20.79
CA ARG A 76 -8.66 6.58 -20.35
C ARG A 76 -9.46 5.29 -20.49
N ILE A 77 -10.15 4.88 -19.43
CA ILE A 77 -11.06 3.72 -19.44
C ILE A 77 -12.48 4.14 -19.08
N THR A 78 -13.44 3.29 -19.44
CA THR A 78 -14.82 3.40 -18.96
C THR A 78 -14.94 2.73 -17.60
N ILE A 79 -15.54 3.43 -16.64
CA ILE A 79 -15.89 2.90 -15.32
C ILE A 79 -17.41 2.82 -15.18
N GLN A 80 -17.90 2.17 -14.13
CA GLN A 80 -19.35 1.99 -13.92
C GLN A 80 -20.06 3.33 -13.68
N GLY A 81 -21.39 3.30 -13.94
CA GLY A 81 -22.25 4.45 -13.82
C GLY A 81 -22.28 5.33 -15.07
N THR A 82 -23.11 6.35 -15.00
CA THR A 82 -23.29 7.34 -16.08
C THR A 82 -23.22 8.74 -15.52
N ASN A 83 -22.72 9.66 -16.34
CA ASN A 83 -22.80 11.09 -16.07
C ASN A 83 -24.27 11.57 -16.11
N PRO A 84 -24.60 12.78 -15.60
CA PRO A 84 -25.95 13.36 -15.65
C PRO A 84 -26.54 13.45 -17.07
N ASP A 85 -25.72 13.58 -18.09
CA ASP A 85 -26.09 13.59 -19.51
C ASP A 85 -26.27 12.19 -20.11
N ARG A 86 -26.18 11.12 -19.29
CA ARG A 86 -26.26 9.70 -19.64
C ARG A 86 -25.10 9.15 -20.46
N THR A 87 -24.00 9.89 -20.59
CA THR A 87 -22.76 9.34 -21.13
C THR A 87 -22.09 8.40 -20.12
N PRO A 88 -21.33 7.38 -20.59
CA PRO A 88 -20.55 6.53 -19.69
C PRO A 88 -19.55 7.35 -18.86
N ARG A 89 -19.40 7.02 -17.58
CA ARG A 89 -18.32 7.60 -16.77
C ARG A 89 -16.98 7.05 -17.25
N THR A 90 -15.98 7.90 -17.26
CA THR A 90 -14.61 7.52 -17.60
C THR A 90 -13.65 8.00 -16.51
N ALA A 91 -12.53 7.30 -16.36
CA ALA A 91 -11.43 7.70 -15.52
C ALA A 91 -10.11 7.64 -16.29
N LYS A 92 -9.14 8.47 -15.88
CA LYS A 92 -7.78 8.49 -16.39
C LYS A 92 -6.85 8.95 -15.29
N LEU A 93 -5.68 8.30 -15.16
CA LEU A 93 -4.65 8.77 -14.22
C LEU A 93 -4.09 10.13 -14.66
N THR A 94 -3.80 10.98 -13.70
CA THR A 94 -3.03 12.21 -13.93
C THR A 94 -1.60 11.94 -14.40
N ARG A 95 -1.01 10.84 -13.91
CA ARG A 95 0.31 10.33 -14.31
C ARG A 95 0.28 8.80 -14.31
N ALA A 96 0.82 8.18 -15.36
CA ALA A 96 0.99 6.74 -15.43
C ALA A 96 1.77 6.20 -14.22
N LEU A 97 1.52 4.95 -13.87
CA LEU A 97 2.34 4.19 -12.94
C LEU A 97 3.53 3.54 -13.68
N ASP A 98 4.59 3.23 -12.94
CA ASP A 98 5.70 2.42 -13.45
C ASP A 98 5.39 0.93 -13.37
N PHE A 99 4.62 0.52 -12.36
CA PHE A 99 4.22 -0.88 -12.19
C PHE A 99 2.85 -1.00 -11.50
N ALA A 100 2.19 -2.16 -11.70
CA ALA A 100 0.94 -2.49 -11.01
C ALA A 100 0.74 -4.00 -10.86
N ALA A 101 -0.13 -4.39 -9.92
CA ALA A 101 -0.67 -5.74 -9.81
C ALA A 101 -2.18 -5.67 -9.57
N VAL A 102 -2.94 -6.46 -10.32
CA VAL A 102 -4.34 -6.76 -10.00
C VAL A 102 -4.34 -7.90 -8.99
N THR A 103 -5.07 -7.73 -7.90
CA THR A 103 -5.08 -8.62 -6.73
C THR A 103 -6.52 -9.01 -6.34
N ASP A 104 -7.33 -9.42 -7.29
CA ASP A 104 -8.70 -9.84 -7.04
C ASP A 104 -8.79 -10.94 -5.97
N HIS A 105 -9.85 -10.94 -5.15
CA HIS A 105 -10.12 -11.91 -4.09
C HIS A 105 -10.28 -13.33 -4.63
N SER A 106 -9.34 -14.22 -4.36
CA SER A 106 -9.30 -15.58 -4.91
C SER A 106 -10.49 -16.47 -4.47
N GLU A 107 -11.05 -16.20 -3.29
CA GLU A 107 -12.20 -16.91 -2.72
C GLU A 107 -13.47 -16.74 -3.57
N GLY A 108 -13.58 -15.64 -4.28
CA GLY A 108 -14.72 -15.27 -5.10
C GLY A 108 -14.65 -15.67 -6.57
N PHE A 109 -13.51 -16.11 -7.08
CA PHE A 109 -13.28 -16.30 -8.54
C PHE A 109 -14.34 -17.15 -9.22
N SER A 110 -14.64 -18.32 -8.67
CA SER A 110 -15.65 -19.23 -9.25
C SER A 110 -17.02 -18.57 -9.37
N VAL A 111 -17.48 -17.95 -8.29
CA VAL A 111 -18.81 -17.35 -8.22
C VAL A 111 -18.89 -16.07 -9.05
N SER A 112 -17.84 -15.25 -9.07
CA SER A 112 -17.76 -14.09 -9.97
C SER A 112 -17.89 -14.53 -11.43
N LYS A 113 -17.21 -15.61 -11.85
CA LYS A 113 -17.31 -16.15 -13.21
C LYS A 113 -18.71 -16.65 -13.54
N ILE A 114 -19.28 -17.48 -12.66
CA ILE A 114 -20.58 -18.13 -12.87
C ILE A 114 -21.70 -17.08 -12.87
N CYS A 115 -21.68 -16.14 -11.92
CA CYS A 115 -22.75 -15.16 -11.79
C CYS A 115 -22.73 -14.06 -12.89
N GLN A 116 -21.63 -13.93 -13.63
CA GLN A 116 -21.52 -12.98 -14.74
C GLN A 116 -21.91 -13.62 -16.11
N ASP A 117 -21.96 -14.95 -16.22
CA ASP A 117 -22.24 -15.63 -17.48
C ASP A 117 -23.67 -16.22 -17.50
N PRO A 118 -24.62 -15.62 -18.26
CA PRO A 118 -25.99 -16.10 -18.35
C PRO A 118 -26.13 -17.54 -18.88
N THR A 119 -25.08 -18.07 -19.48
CA THR A 119 -25.07 -19.45 -20.02
C THR A 119 -24.49 -20.47 -19.07
N ALA A 120 -23.86 -19.99 -17.96
CA ALA A 120 -23.22 -20.86 -16.99
C ALA A 120 -24.25 -21.63 -16.15
N PRO A 121 -24.09 -22.93 -15.92
CA PRO A 121 -24.81 -23.65 -14.89
C PRO A 121 -24.58 -22.92 -13.53
N GLY A 122 -25.65 -22.66 -12.78
CA GLY A 122 -25.57 -21.94 -11.52
C GLY A 122 -25.81 -20.41 -11.63
N TYR A 123 -25.89 -19.82 -12.85
CA TYR A 123 -26.21 -18.41 -13.03
C TYR A 123 -27.48 -17.98 -12.29
N ASP A 124 -28.52 -18.79 -12.31
CA ASP A 124 -29.82 -18.54 -11.65
C ASP A 124 -29.86 -19.02 -10.19
N SER A 125 -28.70 -19.33 -9.58
CA SER A 125 -28.66 -19.67 -8.16
C SER A 125 -29.12 -18.50 -7.28
N PRO A 126 -29.68 -18.78 -6.07
CA PRO A 126 -30.10 -17.73 -5.15
C PRO A 126 -28.96 -16.75 -4.78
N GLU A 127 -27.74 -17.24 -4.62
CA GLU A 127 -26.55 -16.42 -4.34
C GLU A 127 -26.26 -15.47 -5.50
N CYS A 128 -26.15 -15.99 -6.72
CA CYS A 128 -25.95 -15.16 -7.91
C CYS A 128 -27.06 -14.12 -8.09
N ALA A 129 -28.32 -14.47 -7.80
CA ALA A 129 -29.43 -13.54 -7.86
C ALA A 129 -29.28 -12.37 -6.86
N VAL A 130 -28.80 -12.64 -5.64
CA VAL A 130 -28.51 -11.61 -4.64
C VAL A 130 -27.33 -10.73 -5.08
N LEU A 131 -26.24 -11.33 -5.54
CA LEU A 131 -25.04 -10.61 -5.96
C LEU A 131 -25.31 -9.66 -7.14
N ARG A 132 -26.13 -10.07 -8.10
CA ARG A 132 -26.56 -9.28 -9.25
C ARG A 132 -27.73 -8.32 -8.94
N ALA A 133 -28.34 -8.39 -7.76
CA ALA A 133 -29.53 -7.59 -7.47
C ALA A 133 -29.24 -6.08 -7.63
N PRO A 134 -30.01 -5.36 -8.47
CA PRO A 134 -29.80 -3.93 -8.66
C PRO A 134 -30.25 -3.12 -7.45
N ALA A 135 -29.81 -1.86 -7.37
CA ALA A 135 -30.39 -0.92 -6.41
C ALA A 135 -31.94 -0.85 -6.58
N PRO A 136 -32.73 -0.72 -5.52
CA PRO A 136 -32.36 -0.37 -4.15
C PRO A 136 -32.06 -1.57 -3.22
N PHE A 137 -31.62 -2.72 -3.71
CA PHE A 137 -31.22 -3.83 -2.84
C PHE A 137 -30.08 -3.37 -1.90
N PRO A 138 -30.19 -3.60 -0.57
CA PRO A 138 -29.23 -3.04 0.38
C PRO A 138 -27.81 -3.56 0.14
N ALA A 139 -26.86 -2.67 -0.15
CA ALA A 139 -25.45 -3.00 -0.28
C ALA A 139 -24.91 -3.77 0.93
N ARG A 140 -25.32 -3.37 2.13
CA ARG A 140 -24.95 -4.04 3.37
C ARG A 140 -25.39 -5.51 3.40
N ALA A 141 -26.55 -5.87 2.83
CA ALA A 141 -27.01 -7.25 2.78
C ALA A 141 -26.12 -8.09 1.86
N LYS A 142 -25.66 -7.52 0.75
CA LYS A 142 -24.69 -8.16 -0.15
C LYS A 142 -23.32 -8.36 0.55
N LEU A 143 -22.82 -7.32 1.23
CA LEU A 143 -21.57 -7.41 1.97
C LEU A 143 -21.63 -8.43 3.11
N ILE A 144 -22.75 -8.51 3.85
CA ILE A 144 -22.96 -9.52 4.88
C ILE A 144 -22.93 -10.94 4.28
N LEU A 145 -23.53 -11.15 3.10
CA LEU A 145 -23.47 -12.42 2.42
C LEU A 145 -22.01 -12.80 2.13
N LEU A 146 -21.22 -11.91 1.53
CA LEU A 146 -19.82 -12.16 1.22
C LEU A 146 -18.99 -12.50 2.47
N ILE A 147 -19.13 -11.68 3.53
CA ILE A 147 -18.43 -11.89 4.80
C ILE A 147 -18.86 -13.19 5.49
N ALA A 148 -20.12 -13.64 5.30
CA ALA A 148 -20.55 -14.91 5.86
C ALA A 148 -19.75 -16.11 5.32
N HIS A 149 -19.21 -16.03 4.12
CA HIS A 149 -18.37 -17.09 3.55
C HIS A 149 -16.93 -17.08 4.07
N VAL A 150 -16.28 -15.90 4.09
CA VAL A 150 -14.87 -15.78 4.50
C VAL A 150 -14.67 -15.37 5.96
N GLY A 151 -15.75 -15.01 6.66
CA GLY A 151 -15.74 -14.61 8.07
C GLY A 151 -15.91 -15.76 9.06
N MET A 152 -16.22 -16.95 8.57
CA MET A 152 -16.31 -18.16 9.39
C MET A 152 -14.96 -18.85 9.53
N VAL A 153 -14.79 -19.63 10.61
CA VAL A 153 -13.59 -20.43 10.89
C VAL A 153 -14.03 -21.85 11.20
N PRO A 154 -13.86 -22.82 10.29
CA PRO A 154 -13.37 -22.66 8.90
C PRO A 154 -14.35 -21.90 7.96
N PRO A 155 -13.90 -21.46 6.77
CA PRO A 155 -14.76 -20.76 5.81
C PRO A 155 -15.87 -21.65 5.26
N ILE A 156 -16.97 -21.03 4.81
CA ILE A 156 -18.10 -21.73 4.21
C ILE A 156 -18.06 -21.52 2.70
N PRO A 157 -17.91 -22.58 1.86
CA PRO A 157 -17.98 -22.45 0.42
C PRO A 157 -19.34 -21.91 -0.06
N PHE A 158 -19.38 -21.29 -1.23
CA PHE A 158 -20.62 -20.82 -1.83
C PHE A 158 -21.52 -21.99 -2.23
N SER A 159 -22.79 -21.95 -1.86
CA SER A 159 -23.76 -23.00 -2.15
C SER A 159 -24.01 -23.17 -3.65
N THR A 160 -23.74 -22.17 -4.46
CA THR A 160 -23.74 -22.25 -5.92
C THR A 160 -22.82 -23.36 -6.42
N CYS A 161 -21.70 -23.61 -5.74
CA CYS A 161 -20.74 -24.67 -6.12
C CYS A 161 -21.23 -26.07 -5.81
N GLU A 162 -22.27 -26.25 -5.02
CA GLU A 162 -22.87 -27.55 -4.69
C GLU A 162 -23.95 -27.97 -5.70
N LEU A 163 -24.34 -27.07 -6.61
CA LEU A 163 -25.40 -27.34 -7.58
C LEU A 163 -24.95 -28.32 -8.67
N PRO A 164 -25.84 -29.23 -9.12
CA PRO A 164 -25.52 -30.19 -10.19
C PRO A 164 -25.10 -29.49 -11.50
N GLY A 165 -23.96 -29.91 -12.06
CA GLY A 165 -23.43 -29.38 -13.31
C GLY A 165 -22.65 -28.08 -13.15
N VAL A 166 -22.46 -27.56 -11.94
CA VAL A 166 -21.59 -26.42 -11.63
C VAL A 166 -20.17 -26.90 -11.31
N TYR A 167 -19.18 -26.34 -11.97
CA TYR A 167 -17.77 -26.72 -11.84
C TYR A 167 -16.93 -25.54 -11.38
N CYS A 168 -16.98 -25.25 -10.07
CA CYS A 168 -16.31 -24.07 -9.47
C CYS A 168 -14.79 -24.08 -9.66
N ASP A 169 -14.12 -25.23 -9.54
CA ASP A 169 -12.67 -25.32 -9.80
C ASP A 169 -12.30 -24.88 -11.22
N ALA A 170 -13.06 -25.32 -12.23
CA ALA A 170 -12.83 -24.91 -13.62
C ALA A 170 -13.09 -23.42 -13.83
N ALA A 171 -14.08 -22.84 -13.15
CA ALA A 171 -14.36 -21.41 -13.19
C ALA A 171 -13.22 -20.60 -12.52
N THR A 172 -12.71 -21.07 -11.39
CA THR A 172 -11.55 -20.47 -10.71
C THR A 172 -10.31 -20.48 -11.60
N VAL A 173 -9.98 -21.63 -12.22
CA VAL A 173 -8.83 -21.74 -13.14
C VAL A 173 -9.01 -20.81 -14.34
N SER A 174 -10.24 -20.70 -14.89
CA SER A 174 -10.51 -19.79 -16.01
C SER A 174 -10.22 -18.31 -15.68
N ILE A 175 -10.60 -17.83 -14.50
CA ILE A 175 -10.27 -16.46 -14.05
C ILE A 175 -8.76 -16.33 -13.82
N TRP A 176 -8.15 -17.32 -13.18
CA TRP A 176 -6.71 -17.30 -12.91
C TRP A 176 -5.88 -17.22 -14.20
N ASP A 177 -6.28 -17.96 -15.24
CA ASP A 177 -5.67 -17.88 -16.57
C ASP A 177 -5.88 -16.50 -17.23
N ASP A 178 -7.04 -15.88 -17.02
CA ASP A 178 -7.32 -14.54 -17.54
C ASP A 178 -6.47 -13.46 -16.85
N ILE A 179 -6.31 -13.53 -15.53
CA ILE A 179 -5.45 -12.63 -14.74
C ILE A 179 -4.00 -12.76 -15.19
N GLN A 180 -3.48 -13.99 -15.29
CA GLN A 180 -2.12 -14.25 -15.80
C GLN A 180 -1.93 -13.64 -17.19
N ARG A 181 -2.86 -13.91 -18.10
CA ARG A 181 -2.81 -13.41 -19.49
C ARG A 181 -2.82 -11.89 -19.53
N ALA A 182 -3.67 -11.22 -18.73
CA ALA A 182 -3.73 -9.78 -18.68
C ALA A 182 -2.41 -9.18 -18.17
N ALA A 183 -1.84 -9.73 -17.11
CA ALA A 183 -0.55 -9.32 -16.58
C ALA A 183 0.58 -9.48 -17.60
N GLU A 184 0.64 -10.68 -18.27
CA GLU A 184 1.68 -10.95 -19.27
C GLU A 184 1.59 -10.06 -20.52
N GLN A 185 0.39 -9.74 -20.97
CA GLN A 185 0.16 -8.86 -22.13
C GLN A 185 0.45 -7.39 -21.84
N ALA A 186 0.22 -6.95 -20.60
CA ALA A 186 0.46 -5.57 -20.21
C ALA A 186 1.94 -5.28 -19.90
N TYR A 187 2.73 -6.30 -19.57
CA TYR A 187 4.14 -6.18 -19.21
C TYR A 187 5.04 -5.81 -20.41
N ASP A 188 5.78 -4.73 -20.30
CA ASP A 188 6.76 -4.33 -21.31
C ASP A 188 8.12 -5.01 -21.07
N ARG A 189 8.41 -6.05 -21.89
CA ARG A 189 9.68 -6.79 -21.88
C ARG A 189 10.73 -6.22 -22.84
N THR A 190 10.42 -5.14 -23.54
CA THR A 190 11.38 -4.47 -24.44
C THR A 190 12.40 -3.66 -23.63
N SER A 191 13.41 -3.15 -24.30
CA SER A 191 14.42 -2.29 -23.67
C SER A 191 13.88 -0.94 -23.18
N SER A 192 12.64 -0.56 -23.54
CA SER A 192 12.01 0.65 -23.02
C SER A 192 11.60 0.50 -21.55
N CYS A 193 11.24 -0.70 -21.11
CA CYS A 193 10.86 -1.00 -19.74
C CYS A 193 9.83 -0.01 -19.18
N SER A 194 8.86 0.35 -20.02
CA SER A 194 7.93 1.45 -19.73
C SER A 194 6.90 1.11 -18.66
N PHE A 195 6.56 -0.19 -18.51
CA PHE A 195 5.56 -0.63 -17.54
C PHE A 195 5.79 -2.08 -17.10
N THR A 196 5.74 -2.32 -15.79
CA THR A 196 5.87 -3.65 -15.21
C THR A 196 4.57 -4.09 -14.53
N THR A 197 4.19 -5.34 -14.73
CA THR A 197 3.06 -5.99 -14.04
C THR A 197 3.53 -7.18 -13.25
N PHE A 198 2.75 -7.59 -12.25
CA PHE A 198 2.93 -8.86 -11.54
C PHE A 198 1.68 -9.72 -11.68
N VAL A 199 1.87 -11.04 -11.79
CA VAL A 199 0.77 -11.98 -11.57
C VAL A 199 0.53 -12.05 -10.06
N ALA A 200 -0.71 -11.83 -9.63
CA ALA A 200 -1.04 -11.71 -8.22
C ALA A 200 -2.50 -12.07 -7.96
N TYR A 201 -2.84 -12.25 -6.69
CA TYR A 201 -4.20 -12.35 -6.18
C TYR A 201 -4.24 -11.97 -4.71
N GLU A 202 -5.41 -11.68 -4.18
CA GLU A 202 -5.60 -11.52 -2.74
C GLU A 202 -6.16 -12.78 -2.10
N TRP A 203 -5.52 -13.18 -0.99
CA TRP A 203 -5.96 -14.20 -0.07
C TRP A 203 -6.67 -13.54 1.12
N THR A 204 -7.95 -13.90 1.38
CA THR A 204 -8.90 -13.05 2.08
C THR A 204 -9.63 -13.70 3.27
N PRO A 205 -8.98 -14.25 4.28
CA PRO A 205 -9.66 -14.65 5.51
C PRO A 205 -10.12 -13.44 6.30
N MET A 206 -11.36 -13.49 6.79
CA MET A 206 -11.96 -12.41 7.59
C MET A 206 -12.64 -12.89 8.88
N PRO A 207 -11.99 -13.64 9.76
CA PRO A 207 -12.62 -14.21 10.94
C PRO A 207 -13.32 -13.15 11.80
N GLY A 208 -14.65 -13.27 11.93
CA GLY A 208 -15.45 -12.29 12.67
C GLY A 208 -15.39 -10.85 12.12
N SER A 209 -15.18 -10.68 10.82
CA SER A 209 -14.95 -9.41 10.10
C SER A 209 -13.60 -8.74 10.39
N ALA A 210 -12.66 -9.42 11.04
CA ALA A 210 -11.30 -8.95 11.23
C ALA A 210 -10.45 -9.31 9.99
N ASN A 211 -9.78 -8.34 9.40
CA ASN A 211 -8.97 -8.55 8.21
C ASN A 211 -7.69 -9.33 8.54
N MET A 212 -7.49 -10.46 7.83
CA MET A 212 -6.22 -11.20 7.83
C MET A 212 -5.66 -11.32 6.41
N HIS A 213 -6.00 -10.37 5.55
CA HIS A 213 -5.76 -10.37 4.11
C HIS A 213 -4.28 -10.26 3.76
N ARG A 214 -3.89 -10.88 2.64
CA ARG A 214 -2.55 -10.76 2.06
C ARG A 214 -2.60 -10.76 0.55
N ASN A 215 -1.93 -9.80 -0.07
CA ASN A 215 -1.67 -9.86 -1.49
C ASN A 215 -0.54 -10.85 -1.74
N VAL A 216 -0.80 -11.86 -2.57
CA VAL A 216 0.16 -12.89 -2.98
C VAL A 216 0.73 -12.46 -4.32
N ILE A 217 2.01 -12.08 -4.35
CA ILE A 217 2.69 -11.50 -5.51
C ILE A 217 3.76 -12.48 -6.01
N PHE A 218 3.69 -12.86 -7.27
CA PHE A 218 4.67 -13.74 -7.90
C PHE A 218 5.73 -12.94 -8.66
N ARG A 219 6.98 -13.38 -8.54
CA ARG A 219 8.13 -12.71 -9.15
C ARG A 219 8.14 -12.76 -10.68
N ASN A 220 7.66 -13.85 -11.27
CA ASN A 220 7.66 -14.08 -12.72
C ASN A 220 6.36 -14.75 -13.18
N GLU A 221 6.29 -15.14 -14.46
CA GLU A 221 5.14 -15.79 -15.07
C GLU A 221 4.88 -17.24 -14.58
N ARG A 222 5.79 -17.80 -13.79
CA ARG A 222 5.63 -19.15 -13.24
C ARG A 222 4.89 -19.07 -11.93
N VAL A 223 3.69 -19.60 -11.94
CA VAL A 223 2.73 -19.54 -10.82
C VAL A 223 2.08 -20.90 -10.66
N PRO A 224 1.47 -21.19 -9.51
CA PRO A 224 0.63 -22.39 -9.35
C PRO A 224 -0.49 -22.43 -10.39
N SER A 225 -0.90 -23.62 -10.78
CA SER A 225 -1.99 -23.82 -11.76
C SER A 225 -3.36 -23.32 -11.26
N LYS A 226 -3.49 -23.09 -9.96
CA LYS A 226 -4.67 -22.56 -9.26
C LYS A 226 -4.19 -21.66 -8.12
N PRO A 227 -4.85 -20.53 -7.83
CA PRO A 227 -4.51 -19.75 -6.65
C PRO A 227 -4.80 -20.54 -5.37
N ILE A 228 -3.98 -20.37 -4.36
CA ILE A 228 -4.21 -20.95 -3.04
C ILE A 228 -5.09 -19.98 -2.27
N SER A 229 -6.38 -20.28 -2.14
CA SER A 229 -7.36 -19.46 -1.45
C SER A 229 -7.51 -19.85 0.03
N TYR A 230 -8.36 -19.13 0.74
CA TYR A 230 -8.67 -19.46 2.14
C TYR A 230 -9.32 -20.85 2.27
N TYR A 231 -10.05 -21.32 1.24
CA TYR A 231 -10.66 -22.66 1.25
C TYR A 231 -9.62 -23.80 1.24
N GLU A 232 -8.46 -23.60 0.59
CA GLU A 232 -7.36 -24.56 0.60
C GLU A 232 -6.52 -24.50 1.90
N THR A 233 -6.60 -23.39 2.63
CA THR A 233 -5.82 -23.16 3.84
C THR A 233 -6.65 -23.18 5.13
N GLU A 234 -7.89 -23.64 5.04
CA GLU A 234 -8.83 -23.68 6.16
C GLU A 234 -8.26 -24.38 7.40
N SER A 235 -8.54 -23.84 8.57
CA SER A 235 -8.22 -24.43 9.88
C SER A 235 -9.28 -24.04 10.89
N PRO A 236 -9.62 -24.91 11.85
CA PRO A 236 -10.44 -24.52 12.99
C PRO A 236 -9.71 -23.58 13.97
N ASP A 237 -8.38 -23.48 13.85
CA ASP A 237 -7.54 -22.57 14.62
C ASP A 237 -7.18 -21.35 13.74
N VAL A 238 -7.67 -20.18 14.12
CA VAL A 238 -7.43 -18.92 13.40
C VAL A 238 -5.93 -18.60 13.28
N PHE A 239 -5.10 -19.01 14.21
CA PHE A 239 -3.66 -18.76 14.18
C PHE A 239 -2.87 -19.73 13.28
N ASP A 240 -3.51 -20.80 12.82
CA ASP A 240 -2.90 -21.79 11.90
C ASP A 240 -3.20 -21.49 10.43
N ILE A 241 -4.14 -20.60 10.12
CA ILE A 241 -4.60 -20.31 8.74
C ILE A 241 -3.46 -19.74 7.89
N THR A 242 -2.79 -18.70 8.36
CA THR A 242 -1.67 -18.06 7.64
C THR A 242 -0.45 -18.97 7.49
N PRO A 243 0.02 -19.70 8.52
CA PRO A 243 1.05 -20.72 8.35
C PRO A 243 0.75 -21.77 7.28
N ARG A 244 -0.52 -22.14 7.09
CA ARG A 244 -0.94 -23.06 6.02
C ARG A 244 -0.81 -22.43 4.64
N LEU A 245 -1.13 -21.14 4.48
CA LEU A 245 -0.87 -20.43 3.22
C LEU A 245 0.61 -20.50 2.86
N TRP A 246 1.50 -20.16 3.79
CA TRP A 246 2.94 -20.20 3.52
C TRP A 246 3.45 -21.61 3.25
N ALA A 247 2.93 -22.63 3.93
CA ALA A 247 3.28 -24.02 3.68
C ALA A 247 2.87 -24.48 2.27
N ALA A 248 1.66 -24.13 1.82
CA ALA A 248 1.17 -24.44 0.49
C ALA A 248 1.96 -23.68 -0.59
N LEU A 249 2.19 -22.38 -0.43
CA LEU A 249 3.00 -21.59 -1.35
C LEU A 249 4.45 -22.09 -1.42
N ARG A 250 5.03 -22.53 -0.31
CA ARG A 250 6.36 -23.15 -0.29
C ARG A 250 6.38 -24.44 -1.11
N ALA A 251 5.40 -25.31 -0.91
CA ALA A 251 5.32 -26.58 -1.62
C ALA A 251 5.16 -26.39 -3.12
N GLU A 252 4.31 -25.45 -3.54
CA GLU A 252 4.04 -25.20 -4.97
C GLU A 252 5.16 -24.42 -5.67
N CYS A 253 5.86 -23.52 -4.96
CA CYS A 253 6.85 -22.62 -5.54
C CYS A 253 8.29 -22.94 -5.14
N LEU A 254 8.60 -22.84 -3.84
CA LEU A 254 9.98 -22.76 -3.39
C LEU A 254 10.68 -24.12 -3.30
N ASP A 255 9.97 -25.18 -2.94
CA ASP A 255 10.58 -26.49 -2.69
C ASP A 255 10.82 -27.30 -3.97
N GLN A 256 10.12 -26.99 -5.06
CA GLN A 256 10.24 -27.71 -6.34
C GLN A 256 11.63 -27.63 -6.99
N ASN A 257 12.47 -26.65 -6.61
CA ASN A 257 13.80 -26.39 -7.16
C ASN A 257 14.91 -26.40 -6.11
N GLY A 258 14.69 -26.99 -4.93
CA GLY A 258 15.68 -26.99 -3.85
C GLY A 258 16.04 -25.56 -3.37
N GLY A 259 15.12 -24.61 -3.47
CA GLY A 259 15.29 -23.22 -3.04
C GLY A 259 16.24 -22.39 -3.90
N LYS A 260 16.65 -22.88 -5.07
CA LYS A 260 17.53 -22.13 -5.99
C LYS A 260 16.73 -21.55 -7.14
N LEU A 261 16.65 -20.22 -7.20
CA LEU A 261 16.10 -19.50 -8.34
C LEU A 261 17.18 -19.45 -9.44
N THR A 262 16.85 -19.97 -10.61
CA THR A 262 17.62 -19.82 -11.84
C THR A 262 16.72 -19.23 -12.91
N GLN A 263 17.29 -18.78 -14.02
CA GLN A 263 16.52 -18.20 -15.14
C GLN A 263 15.43 -19.15 -15.69
N ASP A 264 15.48 -20.44 -15.39
CA ASP A 264 14.53 -21.47 -15.82
C ASP A 264 13.87 -22.20 -14.64
N ALA A 265 14.05 -21.73 -13.42
CA ALA A 265 13.55 -22.39 -12.22
C ALA A 265 12.27 -21.77 -11.71
N GLY A 266 11.42 -22.60 -11.15
CA GLY A 266 10.11 -22.42 -10.48
C GLY A 266 9.64 -21.02 -10.05
N CYS A 267 8.45 -20.97 -9.47
CA CYS A 267 7.93 -19.69 -8.99
C CYS A 267 8.62 -19.22 -7.72
N ASP A 268 8.73 -17.91 -7.58
CA ASP A 268 9.13 -17.19 -6.38
C ASP A 268 8.00 -16.25 -5.98
N VAL A 269 7.72 -16.14 -4.69
CA VAL A 269 6.49 -15.52 -4.18
C VAL A 269 6.74 -14.77 -2.87
N MET A 270 6.01 -13.69 -2.65
CA MET A 270 5.88 -13.02 -1.36
C MET A 270 4.43 -12.76 -1.01
N THR A 271 4.14 -12.61 0.27
CA THR A 271 2.83 -12.20 0.78
C THR A 271 2.95 -10.82 1.43
N ILE A 272 1.99 -9.93 1.13
CA ILE A 272 1.99 -8.56 1.64
C ILE A 272 0.75 -8.36 2.51
N PRO A 273 0.90 -8.33 3.84
CA PRO A 273 -0.21 -8.08 4.76
C PRO A 273 -0.67 -6.62 4.64
N HIS A 274 -2.00 -6.43 4.73
CA HIS A 274 -2.62 -5.12 4.64
C HIS A 274 -3.86 -5.01 5.54
N ASN A 275 -4.36 -3.79 5.77
CA ASN A 275 -5.52 -3.52 6.64
C ASN A 275 -5.32 -3.97 8.11
N MET A 276 -4.12 -3.89 8.65
CA MET A 276 -3.84 -4.24 10.04
C MET A 276 -4.69 -3.43 11.02
N ASN A 277 -4.98 -2.17 10.71
CA ASN A 277 -5.86 -1.29 11.48
C ASN A 277 -7.27 -1.86 11.67
N LEU A 278 -7.72 -2.80 10.80
CA LEU A 278 -9.01 -3.48 10.86
C LEU A 278 -8.91 -4.98 11.20
N SER A 279 -7.76 -5.44 11.67
CA SER A 279 -7.49 -6.86 11.94
C SER A 279 -7.87 -7.32 13.34
N ALA A 280 -8.30 -6.43 14.23
CA ALA A 280 -8.48 -6.72 15.65
C ALA A 280 -7.25 -7.42 16.30
N GLY A 281 -6.06 -7.22 15.73
CA GLY A 281 -4.79 -7.82 16.20
C GLY A 281 -4.50 -9.23 15.67
N LEU A 282 -5.35 -9.78 14.82
CA LEU A 282 -5.17 -11.15 14.28
C LEU A 282 -4.14 -11.24 13.15
N MET A 283 -3.74 -10.10 12.54
CA MET A 283 -2.82 -10.09 11.41
C MET A 283 -1.44 -10.65 11.74
N PHE A 284 -0.90 -10.31 12.91
CA PHE A 284 0.44 -10.68 13.37
C PHE A 284 0.38 -11.43 14.71
N PRO A 285 0.00 -12.72 14.73
CA PRO A 285 0.07 -13.54 15.95
C PRO A 285 1.53 -13.80 16.34
N ASP A 286 1.74 -14.44 17.49
CA ASP A 286 3.07 -14.96 17.83
C ASP A 286 3.44 -16.07 16.84
N PRO A 287 4.53 -15.93 16.07
CA PRO A 287 4.83 -16.85 14.99
C PRO A 287 5.31 -18.20 15.52
N ALA A 288 4.69 -19.28 15.05
CA ALA A 288 5.16 -20.65 15.32
C ALA A 288 6.53 -20.92 14.67
N ASP A 289 6.78 -20.34 13.48
CA ASP A 289 8.06 -20.35 12.78
C ASP A 289 8.44 -18.93 12.29
N PRO A 290 9.21 -18.17 13.10
CA PRO A 290 9.64 -16.82 12.76
C PRO A 290 10.45 -16.73 11.47
N ARG A 291 11.11 -17.81 11.04
CA ARG A 291 11.93 -17.80 9.80
C ARG A 291 11.06 -17.90 8.57
N THR A 292 10.00 -18.68 8.61
CA THR A 292 9.05 -18.78 7.52
C THR A 292 8.33 -17.46 7.31
N GLU A 293 7.82 -16.82 8.36
CA GLU A 293 7.16 -15.52 8.25
C GLU A 293 8.12 -14.45 7.67
N ALA A 294 9.32 -14.31 8.21
CA ALA A 294 10.34 -13.40 7.69
C ALA A 294 10.73 -13.66 6.22
N ALA A 295 10.56 -14.89 5.71
CA ALA A 295 10.86 -15.25 4.33
C ALA A 295 9.74 -14.85 3.36
N PHE A 296 8.47 -14.89 3.79
CA PHE A 296 7.32 -14.55 2.97
C PHE A 296 6.91 -13.08 3.07
N GLU A 297 7.04 -12.47 4.26
CA GLU A 297 6.59 -11.11 4.53
C GLU A 297 7.77 -10.17 4.74
N SER A 298 8.25 -9.52 3.68
CA SER A 298 9.32 -8.52 3.76
C SER A 298 8.81 -7.09 3.82
N VAL A 299 7.61 -6.82 3.31
CA VAL A 299 6.95 -5.51 3.33
C VAL A 299 5.51 -5.65 3.81
N ALA A 300 4.95 -4.57 4.34
CA ALA A 300 3.53 -4.45 4.68
C ALA A 300 2.97 -3.16 4.09
N GLU A 301 1.69 -3.17 3.78
CA GLU A 301 0.97 -2.01 3.27
C GLU A 301 0.60 -1.08 4.42
N ILE A 302 1.30 0.04 4.54
CA ILE A 302 1.09 1.02 5.62
C ILE A 302 -0.12 1.92 5.38
N MET A 303 -0.52 2.10 4.12
CA MET A 303 -1.58 3.01 3.69
C MET A 303 -2.39 2.44 2.55
N GLN A 304 -3.73 2.53 2.64
CA GLN A 304 -4.67 2.26 1.57
C GLN A 304 -6.02 2.97 1.84
N HIS A 305 -7.07 2.75 1.02
CA HIS A 305 -8.32 3.52 1.12
C HIS A 305 -9.08 3.40 2.45
N LYS A 306 -8.79 2.39 3.28
CA LYS A 306 -9.36 2.23 4.63
C LYS A 306 -8.48 2.88 5.72
N GLY A 307 -7.48 3.68 5.30
CA GLY A 307 -6.59 4.47 6.14
C GLY A 307 -5.24 3.83 6.45
N GLU A 308 -4.41 4.57 7.18
CA GLU A 308 -3.08 4.09 7.56
C GLU A 308 -3.14 2.96 8.60
N SER A 309 -2.11 2.14 8.60
CA SER A 309 -1.84 1.13 9.62
C SER A 309 -0.56 1.42 10.42
N GLU A 310 -0.02 2.64 10.38
CA GLU A 310 1.20 3.01 11.11
C GLU A 310 0.99 2.94 12.62
N CYS A 311 0.06 3.71 13.14
CA CYS A 311 -0.20 3.89 14.58
C CYS A 311 -1.61 4.48 14.79
N ARG A 312 -2.10 4.53 16.04
CA ARG A 312 -3.39 5.14 16.35
C ARG A 312 -3.33 6.03 17.57
N PHE A 313 -3.85 7.24 17.42
CA PHE A 313 -4.10 8.18 18.50
C PHE A 313 -5.53 8.72 18.38
N ASP A 314 -6.30 8.73 19.43
CA ASP A 314 -7.68 9.23 19.42
C ASP A 314 -7.73 10.59 20.13
N GLN A 315 -8.03 11.63 19.36
CA GLN A 315 -8.10 13.00 19.86
C GLN A 315 -9.24 13.19 20.87
N THR A 316 -10.32 12.43 20.76
CA THR A 316 -11.47 12.51 21.68
C THR A 316 -11.09 12.02 23.07
N TYR A 317 -10.28 10.96 23.14
CA TYR A 317 -9.82 10.36 24.39
C TYR A 317 -8.47 10.93 24.86
N GLY A 318 -7.77 11.70 24.03
CA GLY A 318 -6.42 12.22 24.33
C GLY A 318 -5.40 11.10 24.59
N ALA A 319 -5.56 9.95 23.94
CA ALA A 319 -4.74 8.77 24.18
C ALA A 319 -4.54 7.95 22.90
N GLY A 320 -3.41 7.23 22.83
CA GLY A 320 -3.07 6.34 21.73
C GLY A 320 -2.99 4.86 22.10
N VAL A 321 -2.88 4.02 21.08
CA VAL A 321 -2.64 2.57 21.22
C VAL A 321 -1.12 2.35 21.33
N ALA A 322 -0.60 2.36 22.55
CA ALA A 322 0.83 2.29 22.87
C ALA A 322 1.68 3.36 22.17
N THR A 323 1.12 4.56 21.98
CA THR A 323 1.77 5.73 21.37
C THR A 323 1.26 7.03 22.00
N ALA A 324 2.08 8.08 21.96
CA ALA A 324 1.70 9.46 22.30
C ALA A 324 1.77 10.39 21.07
N ASP A 325 1.94 9.85 19.88
CA ASP A 325 2.05 10.59 18.63
C ASP A 325 0.67 11.05 18.14
N GLU A 326 0.38 12.33 18.25
CA GLU A 326 -0.87 12.95 17.86
C GLU A 326 -1.11 12.95 16.33
N LEU A 327 -0.10 12.66 15.51
CA LEU A 327 -0.21 12.54 14.05
C LEU A 327 -0.59 11.12 13.60
N CYS A 328 -0.77 10.20 14.52
CA CYS A 328 -1.34 8.87 14.29
C CYS A 328 -2.83 8.96 13.92
N ALA A 329 -3.37 7.85 13.43
CA ALA A 329 -4.77 7.72 12.98
C ALA A 329 -5.10 8.55 11.73
N PHE A 330 -4.14 8.67 10.82
CA PHE A 330 -4.32 9.36 9.56
C PHE A 330 -5.32 8.60 8.67
N GLU A 331 -6.43 9.25 8.33
CA GLU A 331 -7.48 8.73 7.43
C GLU A 331 -8.07 7.36 7.86
N GLN A 332 -7.92 6.95 9.12
CA GLN A 332 -8.37 5.65 9.59
C GLN A 332 -9.88 5.59 9.80
N MET A 333 -10.45 4.44 9.46
CA MET A 333 -11.80 4.09 9.90
C MET A 333 -11.85 4.00 11.45
N PRO A 334 -12.97 4.41 12.08
CA PRO A 334 -13.06 4.45 13.55
C PRO A 334 -13.30 3.07 14.20
N THR A 335 -13.26 1.98 13.43
CA THR A 335 -13.60 0.61 13.85
C THR A 335 -12.37 -0.27 13.94
N MET A 336 -12.49 -1.41 14.63
CA MET A 336 -11.43 -2.42 14.75
C MET A 336 -11.53 -3.52 13.68
N THR A 337 -12.66 -3.59 13.00
CA THR A 337 -12.99 -4.57 11.97
C THR A 337 -13.77 -3.90 10.84
N LEU A 338 -13.86 -4.53 9.68
CA LEU A 338 -14.49 -3.94 8.50
C LEU A 338 -15.98 -3.63 8.70
N LEU A 339 -16.75 -4.53 9.34
CA LEU A 339 -18.14 -4.27 9.66
C LEU A 339 -18.25 -3.63 11.05
N PRO A 340 -18.61 -2.35 11.12
CA PRO A 340 -18.97 -1.76 12.40
C PRO A 340 -20.25 -2.39 12.96
N LEU A 341 -20.37 -2.43 14.28
CA LEU A 341 -21.62 -2.76 14.95
C LEU A 341 -22.74 -1.82 14.47
N PRO A 342 -24.01 -2.27 14.43
CA PRO A 342 -25.10 -1.52 13.80
C PRO A 342 -25.34 -0.15 14.46
N GLY A 343 -25.34 0.91 13.65
CA GLY A 343 -25.69 2.26 14.05
C GLY A 343 -25.40 3.28 12.94
N PRO A 344 -26.17 4.37 12.83
CA PRO A 344 -25.92 5.41 11.82
C PRO A 344 -24.65 6.25 12.07
N TYR A 345 -24.11 6.18 13.27
CA TYR A 345 -22.86 6.86 13.66
C TYR A 345 -22.06 5.92 14.55
N VAL A 346 -20.90 5.50 14.09
CA VAL A 346 -19.98 4.72 14.91
C VAL A 346 -19.18 5.70 15.74
N ALA A 347 -19.46 5.73 17.04
CA ALA A 347 -18.64 6.45 18.00
C ALA A 347 -17.19 5.93 17.95
N SER A 348 -16.23 6.81 18.18
CA SER A 348 -14.82 6.44 18.28
C SER A 348 -14.64 5.32 19.31
N VAL A 349 -13.90 4.28 18.94
CA VAL A 349 -13.61 3.16 19.85
C VAL A 349 -12.47 3.57 20.78
N PRO A 350 -12.62 3.41 22.12
CA PRO A 350 -11.56 3.73 23.05
C PRO A 350 -10.24 3.01 22.73
N PRO A 351 -9.09 3.71 22.77
CA PRO A 351 -7.78 3.13 22.42
C PRO A 351 -7.45 1.82 23.16
N GLN A 352 -7.92 1.65 24.38
CA GLN A 352 -7.68 0.47 25.21
C GLN A 352 -8.32 -0.83 24.66
N LEU A 353 -9.29 -0.70 23.74
CA LEU A 353 -9.94 -1.84 23.12
C LEU A 353 -9.21 -2.34 21.87
N PHE A 354 -8.27 -1.54 21.30
CA PHE A 354 -7.48 -1.99 20.17
C PHE A 354 -6.34 -2.90 20.60
N ALA A 355 -6.13 -3.98 19.86
CA ALA A 355 -4.92 -4.78 20.02
C ALA A 355 -3.71 -3.98 19.49
N PRO A 356 -2.59 -3.87 20.24
CA PRO A 356 -1.42 -3.12 19.78
C PRO A 356 -0.89 -3.58 18.42
N ARG A 357 -0.92 -4.88 18.13
CA ARG A 357 -0.49 -5.47 16.83
C ARG A 357 -1.45 -5.21 15.66
N SER A 358 -2.48 -4.39 15.87
CA SER A 358 -3.22 -3.77 14.75
C SER A 358 -2.46 -2.62 14.09
N PHE A 359 -1.26 -2.27 14.59
CA PHE A 359 -0.51 -1.13 14.07
C PHE A 359 0.97 -1.48 13.90
N LEU A 360 1.51 -1.16 12.71
CA LEU A 360 2.85 -1.56 12.29
C LEU A 360 3.95 -1.09 13.24
N ARG A 361 3.85 0.13 13.80
CA ARG A 361 4.85 0.63 14.75
C ARG A 361 4.98 -0.27 15.98
N ASN A 362 3.88 -0.82 16.47
CA ASN A 362 3.89 -1.78 17.57
C ASN A 362 4.41 -3.16 17.13
N VAL A 363 4.01 -3.60 15.92
CA VAL A 363 4.50 -4.86 15.31
C VAL A 363 6.02 -4.83 15.17
N LEU A 364 6.60 -3.73 14.68
CA LEU A 364 8.05 -3.59 14.58
C LEU A 364 8.75 -3.65 15.95
N LYS A 365 8.17 -3.02 16.98
CA LYS A 365 8.70 -3.10 18.35
C LYS A 365 8.67 -4.53 18.90
N ASP A 366 7.57 -5.26 18.66
CA ASP A 366 7.45 -6.66 19.05
C ASP A 366 8.44 -7.55 18.28
N GLY A 367 8.71 -7.25 17.01
CA GLY A 367 9.76 -7.91 16.23
C GLY A 367 11.14 -7.82 16.86
N LEU A 368 11.51 -6.67 17.46
CA LEU A 368 12.77 -6.54 18.23
C LEU A 368 12.76 -7.40 19.50
N LEU A 369 11.62 -7.52 20.19
CA LEU A 369 11.48 -8.38 21.37
C LEU A 369 11.61 -9.85 20.99
N LEU A 370 10.95 -10.30 19.93
CA LEU A 370 11.01 -11.66 19.42
C LEU A 370 12.41 -12.03 18.92
N GLU A 371 13.15 -11.08 18.29
CA GLU A 371 14.54 -11.31 17.89
C GLU A 371 15.46 -11.59 19.08
N ARG A 372 15.27 -10.92 20.22
CA ARG A 372 16.03 -11.20 21.45
C ARG A 372 15.75 -12.60 21.99
N GLN A 373 14.55 -13.14 21.78
CA GLN A 373 14.14 -14.45 22.28
C GLN A 373 14.54 -15.60 21.34
N SER A 374 14.33 -15.43 20.04
CA SER A 374 14.48 -16.49 19.02
C SER A 374 15.71 -16.33 18.13
N GLY A 375 16.37 -15.17 18.14
CA GLY A 375 17.45 -14.82 17.24
C GLY A 375 17.00 -14.38 15.84
N VAL A 376 15.70 -14.36 15.57
CA VAL A 376 15.09 -13.93 14.29
C VAL A 376 14.02 -12.89 14.56
N ASN A 377 14.02 -11.80 13.81
CA ASN A 377 12.94 -10.83 13.80
C ASN A 377 11.92 -11.22 12.70
N PRO A 378 10.74 -11.78 13.06
CA PRO A 378 9.72 -12.14 12.07
C PRO A 378 9.04 -10.90 11.45
N PHE A 379 9.01 -9.81 12.17
CA PHE A 379 8.35 -8.56 11.80
C PHE A 379 9.34 -7.49 11.33
N LYS A 380 10.38 -7.91 10.62
CA LYS A 380 11.32 -7.00 9.99
C LYS A 380 10.77 -6.48 8.68
N LEU A 381 9.71 -5.68 8.77
CA LEU A 381 8.91 -5.23 7.65
C LEU A 381 9.40 -3.90 7.10
N GLY A 382 9.37 -3.77 5.76
CA GLY A 382 9.39 -2.50 5.06
C GLY A 382 7.97 -1.98 4.84
N PHE A 383 7.85 -0.79 4.26
CA PHE A 383 6.56 -0.13 4.03
C PHE A 383 6.31 0.13 2.55
N ILE A 384 5.06 -0.11 2.12
CA ILE A 384 4.49 0.35 0.85
C ILE A 384 3.12 0.96 1.13
N GLY A 385 2.59 1.75 0.19
CA GLY A 385 1.18 2.11 0.13
C GLY A 385 0.55 1.51 -1.12
N SER A 386 -0.77 1.43 -1.17
CA SER A 386 -1.55 0.99 -2.33
C SER A 386 -2.93 1.63 -2.28
N THR A 387 -3.77 1.43 -3.29
CA THR A 387 -5.13 1.98 -3.26
C THR A 387 -6.14 1.05 -2.62
N ASP A 388 -6.04 -0.25 -2.84
CA ASP A 388 -7.11 -1.22 -2.54
C ASP A 388 -8.42 -0.82 -3.22
N THR A 389 -8.31 -0.25 -4.43
CA THR A 389 -9.50 0.22 -5.16
C THR A 389 -10.32 -0.96 -5.69
N HIS A 390 -11.63 -0.92 -5.46
CA HIS A 390 -12.57 -1.90 -5.99
C HIS A 390 -13.28 -1.34 -7.23
N GLN A 391 -12.50 -0.73 -8.14
CA GLN A 391 -13.01 -0.09 -9.34
C GLN A 391 -12.15 -0.35 -10.58
N GLY A 392 -11.05 -1.10 -10.44
CA GLY A 392 -10.08 -1.34 -11.50
C GLY A 392 -9.34 -0.06 -11.92
N THR A 393 -9.04 0.80 -10.96
CA THR A 393 -8.39 2.10 -11.21
C THR A 393 -7.14 2.27 -10.33
N PRO A 394 -6.12 1.38 -10.47
CA PRO A 394 -4.94 1.39 -9.63
C PRO A 394 -4.22 2.74 -9.67
N GLY A 395 -3.78 3.21 -8.50
CA GLY A 395 -3.06 4.49 -8.37
C GLY A 395 -3.92 5.75 -8.51
N ASN A 396 -5.24 5.65 -8.48
CA ASN A 396 -6.14 6.81 -8.58
C ASN A 396 -6.30 7.51 -7.24
N THR A 397 -5.26 8.20 -6.82
CA THR A 397 -5.10 8.80 -5.48
C THR A 397 -5.29 10.31 -5.43
N TYR A 398 -5.68 10.97 -6.53
CA TYR A 398 -5.80 12.41 -6.57
C TYR A 398 -7.08 12.89 -5.88
N GLU A 399 -6.95 13.71 -4.84
CA GLU A 399 -8.06 14.18 -4.00
C GLU A 399 -9.15 14.93 -4.78
N LYS A 400 -8.75 15.85 -5.66
CA LYS A 400 -9.70 16.66 -6.41
C LYS A 400 -10.31 15.87 -7.57
N GLY A 401 -11.62 15.69 -7.54
CA GLY A 401 -12.35 14.96 -8.58
C GLY A 401 -12.22 13.44 -8.48
N TRP A 402 -11.86 12.94 -7.31
CA TRP A 402 -11.81 11.52 -7.03
C TRP A 402 -13.16 10.82 -7.36
N PRO A 403 -13.16 9.73 -8.18
CA PRO A 403 -14.40 9.11 -8.66
C PRO A 403 -15.03 8.10 -7.71
N GLY A 404 -14.42 7.80 -6.58
CA GLY A 404 -14.77 6.72 -5.68
C GLY A 404 -13.95 5.46 -5.87
N HIS A 405 -14.17 4.45 -5.02
CA HIS A 405 -13.47 3.16 -5.00
C HIS A 405 -14.39 1.95 -5.13
N VAL A 406 -15.69 2.08 -4.84
CA VAL A 406 -16.57 0.92 -4.59
C VAL A 406 -17.73 0.92 -5.58
N GLY A 407 -17.40 0.95 -6.86
CA GLY A 407 -18.36 0.78 -7.92
C GLY A 407 -19.57 1.72 -7.83
N ASN A 408 -20.78 1.15 -7.83
CA ASN A 408 -22.02 1.92 -7.75
C ASN A 408 -22.37 2.42 -6.33
N GLN A 409 -21.56 2.09 -5.31
CA GLN A 409 -21.81 2.54 -3.94
C GLN A 409 -21.34 3.97 -3.70
N ASP A 410 -20.37 4.44 -4.49
CA ASP A 410 -19.73 5.75 -4.31
C ASP A 410 -19.52 6.50 -5.64
N ASP A 411 -20.29 6.19 -6.66
CA ASP A 411 -20.17 6.77 -8.00
C ASP A 411 -20.63 8.24 -8.12
N THR A 412 -21.23 8.82 -7.09
CA THR A 412 -21.65 10.22 -7.04
C THR A 412 -21.31 10.88 -5.71
N ALA A 413 -21.15 12.21 -5.68
CA ALA A 413 -20.94 12.96 -4.45
C ALA A 413 -22.04 12.71 -3.40
N VAL A 414 -23.30 12.57 -3.85
CA VAL A 414 -24.44 12.22 -2.96
C VAL A 414 -24.17 10.88 -2.26
N LYS A 415 -23.76 9.84 -2.99
CA LYS A 415 -23.51 8.52 -2.41
C LYS A 415 -22.27 8.52 -1.54
N ARG A 416 -21.18 9.16 -1.99
CA ARG A 416 -19.94 9.23 -1.21
C ARG A 416 -20.11 9.95 0.12
N MET A 417 -20.89 11.03 0.14
CA MET A 417 -21.10 11.85 1.34
C MET A 417 -22.33 11.46 2.16
N SER A 418 -23.10 10.46 1.72
CA SER A 418 -24.21 9.94 2.53
C SER A 418 -23.68 9.32 3.82
N ASP A 419 -24.28 9.66 4.97
CA ASP A 419 -23.90 9.10 6.26
C ASP A 419 -23.98 7.56 6.23
N GLY A 420 -22.91 6.89 6.59
CA GLY A 420 -22.91 5.43 6.67
C GLY A 420 -21.68 4.70 6.19
N GLY A 421 -20.57 5.39 5.93
CA GLY A 421 -19.30 4.66 5.81
C GLY A 421 -18.31 5.15 4.77
N VAL A 422 -18.71 5.41 3.51
CA VAL A 422 -17.72 5.73 2.45
C VAL A 422 -17.03 7.07 2.69
N ALA A 423 -17.70 8.05 3.27
CA ALA A 423 -17.11 9.35 3.61
C ALA A 423 -15.85 9.26 4.49
N ARG A 424 -15.67 8.15 5.18
CA ARG A 424 -14.51 7.89 6.05
C ARG A 424 -13.40 7.08 5.38
N THR A 425 -13.55 6.74 4.10
CA THR A 425 -12.47 6.19 3.29
C THR A 425 -11.71 7.32 2.59
N ASN A 426 -10.59 7.01 1.97
CA ASN A 426 -9.71 7.97 1.31
C ASN A 426 -9.24 7.41 -0.05
N PRO A 427 -8.60 8.20 -0.93
CA PRO A 427 -8.13 7.72 -2.21
C PRO A 427 -7.06 6.62 -2.17
N GLY A 428 -6.44 6.39 -1.01
CA GLY A 428 -5.42 5.36 -0.83
C GLY A 428 -4.00 5.90 -0.96
N GLY A 429 -3.06 4.98 -1.17
CA GLY A 429 -1.63 5.27 -1.24
C GLY A 429 -0.95 4.70 -2.47
N LEU A 430 0.38 4.88 -2.55
CA LEU A 430 1.23 4.34 -3.60
C LEU A 430 2.42 3.58 -3.00
N ALA A 431 2.79 2.49 -3.65
CA ALA A 431 4.06 1.81 -3.43
C ALA A 431 5.16 2.53 -4.19
N VAL A 432 6.27 2.81 -3.51
CA VAL A 432 7.47 3.30 -4.18
C VAL A 432 8.64 2.39 -3.88
N VAL A 433 9.34 1.97 -4.93
CA VAL A 433 10.51 1.11 -4.81
C VAL A 433 11.74 1.79 -5.40
N TRP A 434 12.89 1.62 -4.74
CA TRP A 434 14.17 2.03 -5.28
C TRP A 434 14.79 0.84 -6.02
N ALA A 435 14.70 0.85 -7.34
CA ALA A 435 15.20 -0.22 -8.19
C ALA A 435 16.12 0.29 -9.29
N GLU A 436 16.98 -0.57 -9.77
CA GLU A 436 17.96 -0.28 -10.80
C GLU A 436 17.33 -0.09 -12.18
N GLU A 437 16.21 -0.77 -12.41
CA GLU A 437 15.43 -0.72 -13.65
C GLU A 437 13.96 -1.08 -13.39
N ASN A 438 13.07 -0.74 -14.32
CA ASN A 438 11.66 -1.11 -14.25
C ASN A 438 11.47 -2.53 -14.82
N SER A 439 11.75 -3.55 -14.01
CA SER A 439 11.52 -4.96 -14.33
C SER A 439 11.04 -5.72 -13.11
N ARG A 440 10.31 -6.83 -13.32
CA ARG A 440 9.82 -7.69 -12.23
C ARG A 440 10.93 -8.06 -11.27
N ASP A 441 12.06 -8.56 -11.79
CA ASP A 441 13.18 -8.99 -10.97
C ASP A 441 13.76 -7.86 -10.10
N ALA A 442 13.95 -6.68 -10.67
CA ALA A 442 14.53 -5.54 -9.95
C ALA A 442 13.55 -5.00 -8.87
N ILE A 443 12.25 -4.88 -9.21
CA ILE A 443 11.21 -4.42 -8.28
C ILE A 443 11.01 -5.46 -7.17
N PHE A 444 10.88 -6.74 -7.51
CA PHE A 444 10.66 -7.80 -6.53
C PHE A 444 11.84 -7.91 -5.54
N GLU A 445 13.08 -7.77 -6.01
CA GLU A 445 14.24 -7.70 -5.13
C GLU A 445 14.28 -6.43 -4.28
N ALA A 446 13.79 -5.29 -4.79
CA ALA A 446 13.66 -4.07 -3.99
C ALA A 446 12.64 -4.25 -2.87
N LEU A 447 11.48 -4.88 -3.15
CA LEU A 447 10.48 -5.27 -2.13
C LEU A 447 11.10 -6.23 -1.11
N ARG A 448 11.81 -7.26 -1.56
CA ARG A 448 12.43 -8.26 -0.68
C ARG A 448 13.51 -7.68 0.23
N ARG A 449 14.32 -6.76 -0.25
CA ARG A 449 15.31 -6.05 0.58
C ARG A 449 14.73 -4.82 1.30
N ARG A 450 13.41 -4.57 1.17
CA ARG A 450 12.68 -3.46 1.82
C ARG A 450 13.18 -2.07 1.43
N GLU A 451 13.78 -1.93 0.27
CA GLU A 451 14.23 -0.63 -0.22
C GLU A 451 13.06 0.11 -0.87
N THR A 452 12.06 0.40 -0.03
CA THR A 452 10.72 0.87 -0.40
C THR A 452 10.23 1.94 0.56
N TYR A 453 9.24 2.70 0.13
CA TYR A 453 8.45 3.56 1.00
C TYR A 453 7.00 3.61 0.52
N GLY A 454 6.07 3.86 1.44
CA GLY A 454 4.68 4.12 1.12
C GLY A 454 4.41 5.61 1.09
N THR A 455 3.46 6.05 0.25
CA THR A 455 2.89 7.40 0.29
C THR A 455 1.39 7.32 0.51
N SER A 456 0.79 8.41 0.91
CA SER A 456 -0.66 8.55 1.04
C SER A 456 -1.33 9.02 -0.26
N GLY A 457 -0.65 8.91 -1.41
CA GLY A 457 -1.23 9.18 -2.72
C GLY A 457 -0.44 10.14 -3.59
N THR A 458 0.28 11.08 -3.01
CA THR A 458 1.21 11.97 -3.69
C THR A 458 2.52 11.25 -4.06
N ARG A 459 3.35 11.87 -4.89
CA ARG A 459 4.62 11.26 -5.37
C ARG A 459 5.86 12.06 -4.95
N PRO A 460 6.08 12.38 -3.67
CA PRO A 460 7.33 12.95 -3.20
C PRO A 460 8.46 11.94 -3.40
N ILE A 461 9.66 12.42 -3.70
CA ILE A 461 10.84 11.57 -3.86
C ILE A 461 11.64 11.60 -2.57
N VAL A 462 11.72 10.45 -1.88
CA VAL A 462 12.35 10.37 -0.55
C VAL A 462 13.53 9.40 -0.56
N ARG A 463 14.70 9.86 -0.14
CA ARG A 463 15.89 9.05 0.16
C ARG A 463 16.12 9.03 1.67
N PHE A 464 16.43 7.86 2.21
CA PHE A 464 16.77 7.68 3.61
C PHE A 464 17.93 6.72 3.76
N PHE A 465 19.04 7.20 4.34
CA PHE A 465 20.24 6.40 4.59
C PHE A 465 20.67 6.53 6.04
N GLY A 466 21.12 5.42 6.61
CA GLY A 466 21.74 5.39 7.94
C GLY A 466 23.25 5.14 7.85
N GLY A 467 23.99 5.75 8.76
CA GLY A 467 25.45 5.59 8.86
C GLY A 467 25.94 5.94 10.25
N TRP A 468 27.23 6.19 10.39
CA TRP A 468 27.82 6.48 11.69
C TRP A 468 28.51 7.85 11.70
N SER A 469 28.48 8.49 12.89
CA SER A 469 29.33 9.64 13.17
C SER A 469 30.81 9.20 13.23
N GLY A 470 31.70 10.05 12.79
CA GLY A 470 33.14 9.78 12.83
C GLY A 470 33.93 10.78 12.02
N SER A 471 35.24 10.57 11.92
CA SER A 471 36.16 11.31 11.06
C SER A 471 36.62 10.44 9.89
N GLY A 472 36.64 11.00 8.69
CA GLY A 472 37.10 10.34 7.47
C GLY A 472 36.04 10.22 6.37
N PRO A 473 36.43 9.70 5.19
CA PRO A 473 35.57 9.69 4.00
C PRO A 473 34.28 8.88 4.15
N ALA A 474 34.26 7.91 5.08
CA ALA A 474 33.14 7.02 5.36
C ALA A 474 32.14 7.60 6.38
N SER A 475 32.41 8.75 6.97
CA SER A 475 31.49 9.36 7.94
C SER A 475 30.37 10.13 7.27
N PHE A 476 29.20 10.10 7.89
CA PHE A 476 28.12 11.01 7.55
C PHE A 476 28.40 12.35 8.25
N ASP A 477 28.70 13.38 7.49
CA ASP A 477 29.07 14.71 7.96
C ASP A 477 28.04 15.77 7.53
N GLU A 478 28.13 16.95 8.11
CA GLU A 478 27.18 18.06 7.93
C GLU A 478 27.06 18.55 6.47
N THR A 479 28.04 18.24 5.61
CA THR A 479 28.03 18.65 4.20
C THR A 479 27.24 17.69 3.30
N LEU A 480 26.70 16.59 3.86
CA LEU A 480 26.08 15.54 3.07
C LEU A 480 24.85 16.03 2.32
N CYS A 481 24.04 16.91 2.95
CA CYS A 481 22.86 17.50 2.30
C CYS A 481 23.21 18.43 1.12
N ASP A 482 24.37 19.09 1.16
CA ASP A 482 24.84 19.99 0.11
C ASP A 482 25.62 19.27 -1.00
N SER A 483 25.83 17.95 -0.84
CA SER A 483 26.67 17.14 -1.71
C SER A 483 25.88 16.51 -2.84
N HIS A 484 26.25 16.78 -4.10
CA HIS A 484 25.77 16.02 -5.26
C HIS A 484 26.09 14.50 -5.16
N ALA A 485 26.99 14.10 -4.27
CA ALA A 485 27.35 12.72 -4.03
C ALA A 485 26.55 12.06 -2.88
N LEU A 486 25.49 12.69 -2.34
CA LEU A 486 24.70 12.16 -1.23
C LEU A 486 24.30 10.71 -1.45
N VAL A 487 23.67 10.40 -2.58
CA VAL A 487 23.17 9.06 -2.90
C VAL A 487 24.32 8.06 -3.02
N ALA A 488 25.39 8.42 -3.71
CA ALA A 488 26.57 7.56 -3.86
C ALA A 488 27.25 7.29 -2.50
N LYS A 489 27.43 8.32 -1.65
CA LYS A 489 27.95 8.15 -0.29
C LYS A 489 27.01 7.30 0.57
N GLY A 490 25.70 7.50 0.48
CA GLY A 490 24.69 6.71 1.19
C GLY A 490 24.82 5.23 0.92
N TYR A 491 24.94 4.82 -0.35
CA TYR A 491 25.15 3.42 -0.73
C TYR A 491 26.54 2.88 -0.40
N HIS A 492 27.61 3.67 -0.53
CA HIS A 492 28.97 3.19 -0.31
C HIS A 492 29.35 3.08 1.17
N HIS A 493 28.90 4.03 1.98
CA HIS A 493 29.33 4.19 3.37
C HIS A 493 28.22 3.98 4.41
N GLY A 494 26.98 4.01 3.99
CA GLY A 494 25.80 3.79 4.82
C GLY A 494 25.02 2.55 4.41
N VAL A 495 23.77 2.53 4.86
CA VAL A 495 22.74 1.58 4.46
C VAL A 495 21.48 2.34 4.03
N PRO A 496 20.80 1.93 2.94
CA PRO A 496 19.54 2.52 2.55
C PRO A 496 18.40 2.08 3.49
N MET A 497 17.24 2.71 3.36
CA MET A 497 16.01 2.23 3.97
C MET A 497 15.81 0.73 3.76
N GLY A 498 15.24 0.03 4.75
CA GLY A 498 15.10 -1.43 4.76
C GLY A 498 16.34 -2.20 5.22
N GLY A 499 17.50 -1.55 5.30
CA GLY A 499 18.77 -2.19 5.60
C GLY A 499 19.13 -2.27 7.08
N ASP A 500 20.25 -2.96 7.37
CA ASP A 500 20.82 -3.09 8.70
C ASP A 500 22.02 -2.19 8.88
N LEU A 501 22.05 -1.39 9.94
CA LEU A 501 23.24 -0.65 10.34
C LEU A 501 24.37 -1.63 10.69
N LYS A 502 25.55 -1.41 10.12
CA LYS A 502 26.75 -2.13 10.52
C LYS A 502 27.05 -1.83 12.01
N PRO A 503 27.82 -2.68 12.70
CA PRO A 503 28.26 -2.38 14.06
C PRO A 503 28.92 -0.99 14.15
N PRO A 504 28.76 -0.27 15.29
CA PRO A 504 29.37 1.04 15.46
C PRO A 504 30.89 0.98 15.34
N PRO A 505 31.54 1.94 14.67
CA PRO A 505 33.00 1.95 14.49
C PRO A 505 33.76 2.22 15.80
N GLY A 506 33.08 2.64 16.86
CA GLY A 506 33.65 2.87 18.18
C GLY A 506 32.57 3.08 19.25
N PRO A 507 32.94 2.98 20.52
CA PRO A 507 31.97 3.00 21.63
C PRO A 507 31.26 4.35 21.83
N ALA A 508 31.81 5.44 21.32
CA ALA A 508 31.24 6.78 21.38
C ALA A 508 30.50 7.18 20.09
N SER A 509 30.36 6.26 19.10
CA SER A 509 29.69 6.56 17.85
C SER A 509 28.18 6.50 18.04
N ALA A 510 27.46 7.54 17.59
CA ALA A 510 26.02 7.54 17.46
C ALA A 510 25.61 7.38 15.99
N PRO A 511 24.49 6.70 15.70
CA PRO A 511 24.02 6.58 14.34
C PRO A 511 23.55 7.93 13.83
N ARG A 512 23.86 8.18 12.55
CA ARG A 512 23.40 9.35 11.82
C ARG A 512 22.52 8.93 10.67
N PHE A 513 21.46 9.68 10.45
CA PHE A 513 20.51 9.41 9.38
C PHE A 513 20.38 10.65 8.51
N VAL A 514 20.54 10.47 7.21
CA VAL A 514 20.25 11.50 6.23
C VAL A 514 18.92 11.21 5.56
N VAL A 515 18.03 12.21 5.59
CA VAL A 515 16.78 12.21 4.83
C VAL A 515 16.85 13.32 3.81
N SER A 516 16.64 12.99 2.54
CA SER A 516 16.47 13.97 1.47
C SER A 516 15.11 13.74 0.84
N ALA A 517 14.25 14.75 0.87
CA ALA A 517 12.91 14.71 0.31
C ALA A 517 12.74 15.87 -0.68
N MET A 518 12.10 15.57 -1.82
CA MET A 518 11.65 16.53 -2.83
C MET A 518 10.14 16.44 -2.92
N GLN A 519 9.48 17.59 -3.04
CA GLN A 519 8.03 17.63 -3.27
C GLN A 519 7.67 16.87 -4.54
N ASP A 520 6.43 16.44 -4.62
CA ASP A 520 5.85 15.87 -5.85
C ASP A 520 6.09 16.86 -7.01
N PRO A 521 6.66 16.43 -8.14
CA PRO A 521 6.87 17.31 -9.28
C PRO A 521 5.58 17.83 -9.94
N GLY A 522 4.40 17.35 -9.50
CA GLY A 522 3.13 17.72 -10.10
C GLY A 522 2.87 17.03 -11.45
N PHE A 523 1.85 17.50 -12.16
CA PHE A 523 1.45 16.95 -13.46
C PHE A 523 0.85 18.03 -14.37
N THR A 524 0.80 17.74 -15.66
CA THR A 524 0.07 18.54 -16.65
C THR A 524 -1.17 17.75 -17.05
N ASP A 525 -2.35 18.37 -16.99
CA ASP A 525 -3.61 17.75 -17.37
C ASP A 525 -3.81 17.70 -18.90
N ASP A 526 -4.92 17.12 -19.35
CA ASP A 526 -5.24 16.97 -20.77
C ASP A 526 -5.48 18.33 -21.49
N ASP A 527 -5.81 19.38 -20.74
CA ASP A 527 -6.01 20.74 -21.24
C ASP A 527 -4.70 21.55 -21.29
N GLY A 528 -3.60 20.96 -20.84
CA GLY A 528 -2.27 21.57 -20.80
C GLY A 528 -2.01 22.45 -19.60
N ALA A 529 -2.88 22.43 -18.58
CA ALA A 529 -2.66 23.18 -17.34
C ALA A 529 -1.73 22.39 -16.42
N TYR A 530 -0.72 23.08 -15.87
CA TYR A 530 0.20 22.49 -14.90
C TYR A 530 -0.35 22.59 -13.48
N HIS A 531 -0.39 21.46 -12.78
CA HIS A 531 -0.76 21.33 -11.38
C HIS A 531 0.50 21.01 -10.56
N PRO A 532 1.04 21.97 -9.81
CA PRO A 532 2.21 21.72 -8.97
C PRO A 532 1.87 20.75 -7.83
N GLY A 533 2.84 19.94 -7.42
CA GLY A 533 2.74 19.17 -6.21
C GLY A 533 2.75 20.07 -4.96
N THR A 534 2.26 19.53 -3.86
CA THR A 534 2.23 20.23 -2.57
C THR A 534 3.63 20.33 -1.98
N ALA A 535 3.96 21.48 -1.42
CA ALA A 535 5.27 21.73 -0.79
C ALA A 535 5.42 20.90 0.50
N LEU A 536 6.66 20.60 0.86
CA LEU A 536 6.99 19.84 2.07
C LEU A 536 6.93 20.72 3.31
N GLN A 537 6.31 20.21 4.38
CA GLN A 537 6.21 20.87 5.65
C GLN A 537 7.34 20.48 6.61
N ARG A 538 7.59 19.18 6.78
CA ARG A 538 8.59 18.68 7.74
C ARG A 538 9.08 17.27 7.45
N ILE A 539 10.22 16.95 8.05
CA ILE A 539 10.76 15.59 8.16
C ILE A 539 10.79 15.21 9.64
N GLN A 540 10.20 14.07 9.94
CA GLN A 540 10.28 13.42 11.25
C GLN A 540 11.10 12.16 11.17
N ILE A 541 11.82 11.82 12.25
CA ILE A 541 12.41 10.50 12.48
C ILE A 541 11.64 9.83 13.60
N VAL A 542 11.12 8.66 13.31
CA VAL A 542 10.47 7.79 14.28
C VAL A 542 11.46 6.71 14.69
N LYS A 543 11.76 6.65 15.98
CA LYS A 543 12.61 5.63 16.60
C LYS A 543 11.74 4.70 17.44
N GLY A 544 11.88 3.39 17.25
CA GLY A 544 11.42 2.37 18.17
C GLY A 544 12.61 1.56 18.69
N TRP A 545 12.61 1.18 19.96
CA TRP A 545 13.68 0.39 20.57
C TRP A 545 13.21 -0.47 21.73
N VAL A 546 14.03 -1.43 22.13
CA VAL A 546 13.83 -2.20 23.34
C VAL A 546 14.89 -1.77 24.35
N ASP A 547 14.45 -1.23 25.50
CA ASP A 547 15.33 -0.71 26.53
C ASP A 547 16.07 -1.84 27.32
N GLY A 548 17.00 -1.43 28.17
CA GLY A 548 17.79 -2.35 28.99
C GLY A 548 16.96 -3.22 29.96
N SER A 549 15.72 -2.82 30.25
CA SER A 549 14.76 -3.57 31.07
C SER A 549 13.89 -4.52 30.25
N GLY A 550 14.02 -4.50 28.91
CA GLY A 550 13.25 -5.35 27.99
C GLY A 550 11.88 -4.78 27.61
N HIS A 551 11.64 -3.50 27.82
CA HIS A 551 10.40 -2.85 27.43
C HIS A 551 10.53 -2.16 26.07
N ALA A 552 9.50 -2.30 25.26
CA ALA A 552 9.38 -1.59 24.00
C ALA A 552 9.10 -0.10 24.22
N GLN A 553 9.85 0.74 23.55
CA GLN A 553 9.78 2.20 23.63
C GLN A 553 9.67 2.81 22.24
N GLU A 554 9.18 4.05 22.17
CA GLU A 554 9.20 4.83 20.93
C GLU A 554 9.36 6.33 21.19
N LYS A 555 9.86 7.03 20.17
CA LYS A 555 9.94 8.49 20.18
C LYS A 555 9.94 9.05 18.77
N VAL A 556 9.21 10.14 18.57
CA VAL A 556 9.18 10.91 17.31
C VAL A 556 9.99 12.17 17.51
N TYR A 557 10.85 12.49 16.52
CA TYR A 557 11.69 13.67 16.51
C TYR A 557 11.39 14.50 15.26
N ASP A 558 11.11 15.80 15.40
CA ASP A 558 11.10 16.73 14.28
C ASP A 558 12.56 16.99 13.86
N ALA A 559 13.02 16.29 12.83
CA ALA A 559 14.39 16.39 12.34
C ALA A 559 14.61 17.64 11.47
N ARG A 560 13.58 18.08 10.75
CA ARG A 560 13.59 19.31 9.96
C ARG A 560 12.17 19.86 9.87
N LEU A 561 12.02 21.15 10.13
CA LEU A 561 10.73 21.86 10.04
C LEU A 561 10.89 23.04 9.07
N ALA A 562 10.04 23.12 8.06
CA ALA A 562 9.91 24.26 7.16
C ALA A 562 8.75 25.15 7.61
N ASP A 563 7.60 24.54 7.97
CA ASP A 563 6.42 25.23 8.49
C ASP A 563 5.75 24.39 9.59
N SER A 564 4.88 24.99 10.37
CA SER A 564 4.08 24.34 11.41
C SER A 564 2.56 24.52 11.21
N ASN A 565 2.14 25.04 10.07
CA ASN A 565 0.74 25.24 9.76
C ASN A 565 -0.01 23.89 9.75
N ARG A 566 -1.27 23.89 10.21
CA ARG A 566 -2.13 22.70 10.25
C ARG A 566 -3.37 22.85 9.38
N ASP A 567 -3.46 23.90 8.59
CA ASP A 567 -4.61 24.22 7.75
C ASP A 567 -4.14 24.72 6.37
N VAL A 568 -5.04 24.75 5.41
CA VAL A 568 -4.78 25.37 4.11
C VAL A 568 -4.66 26.90 4.25
N ALA A 569 -3.92 27.53 3.35
CA ALA A 569 -3.79 28.99 3.36
C ALA A 569 -5.06 29.72 2.95
N ASP A 570 -5.91 29.07 2.14
CA ASP A 570 -7.16 29.63 1.63
C ASP A 570 -8.22 28.53 1.52
N HIS A 571 -9.26 28.61 2.36
CA HIS A 571 -10.38 27.67 2.43
C HIS A 571 -11.28 27.71 1.18
N GLU A 572 -11.35 28.85 0.47
CA GLU A 572 -12.18 28.95 -0.73
C GLU A 572 -11.58 28.20 -1.92
N THR A 573 -10.28 28.36 -2.10
CA THR A 573 -9.54 27.77 -3.24
C THR A 573 -8.83 26.46 -2.90
N CYS A 574 -8.77 26.09 -1.62
CA CYS A 574 -7.98 24.95 -1.11
C CYS A 574 -6.49 25.09 -1.39
N THR A 575 -6.00 26.32 -1.41
CA THR A 575 -4.58 26.59 -1.66
C THR A 575 -3.75 26.23 -0.43
N PRO A 576 -2.73 25.35 -0.54
CA PRO A 576 -1.86 24.99 0.56
C PRO A 576 -0.99 26.19 0.99
N ALA A 577 -0.48 26.15 2.22
CA ALA A 577 0.50 27.11 2.71
C ALA A 577 1.85 27.00 1.96
N SER A 578 2.70 28.01 2.12
CA SER A 578 4.04 28.00 1.53
C SER A 578 4.97 27.13 2.36
N GLY A 579 5.28 25.93 1.88
CA GLY A 579 6.29 25.04 2.43
C GLY A 579 7.62 25.11 1.67
N ALA A 580 8.41 24.05 1.76
CA ALA A 580 9.69 23.91 1.05
C ALA A 580 9.58 22.94 -0.14
N PRO A 581 10.15 23.28 -1.31
CA PRO A 581 10.18 22.33 -2.44
C PRO A 581 11.12 21.14 -2.18
N ASN A 582 12.11 21.34 -1.31
CA ASN A 582 13.07 20.31 -0.93
C ASN A 582 13.41 20.45 0.55
N LEU A 583 13.50 19.34 1.24
CA LEU A 583 14.00 19.27 2.60
C LEU A 583 15.13 18.24 2.67
N CYS A 584 16.24 18.60 3.28
CA CYS A 584 17.30 17.66 3.63
C CYS A 584 17.74 17.90 5.06
N THR A 585 18.04 16.82 5.76
CA THR A 585 18.57 16.86 7.12
C THR A 585 19.50 15.70 7.38
N LEU A 586 20.56 15.98 8.14
CA LEU A 586 21.39 14.98 8.79
C LEU A 586 21.07 15.00 10.29
N TRP A 587 20.38 13.97 10.76
CA TRP A 587 19.98 13.83 12.14
C TRP A 587 20.84 12.78 12.86
N THR A 588 21.26 13.07 14.09
CA THR A 588 22.02 12.16 14.95
C THR A 588 21.13 11.74 16.11
N ASP A 589 21.06 10.46 16.43
CA ASP A 589 20.27 9.98 17.55
C ASP A 589 20.87 10.47 18.89
N PRO A 590 20.21 11.41 19.60
CA PRO A 590 20.71 11.95 20.85
C PRO A 590 20.56 10.99 22.03
N ASP A 591 19.68 9.97 21.88
CA ASP A 591 19.31 9.03 22.94
C ASP A 591 19.83 7.62 22.62
N PHE A 592 20.86 7.51 21.75
CA PHE A 592 21.39 6.21 21.33
C PHE A 592 22.12 5.48 22.47
N LYS A 593 21.79 4.21 22.64
CA LYS A 593 22.50 3.28 23.54
C LYS A 593 22.92 2.04 22.79
N PRO A 594 24.23 1.76 22.70
CA PRO A 594 24.76 0.64 21.88
C PRO A 594 24.26 -0.76 22.28
N ALA A 595 23.74 -0.94 23.47
CA ALA A 595 23.20 -2.22 23.97
C ALA A 595 21.71 -2.42 23.62
N GLU A 596 21.02 -1.40 23.13
CA GLU A 596 19.58 -1.41 22.87
C GLU A 596 19.30 -1.59 21.38
N PRO A 597 18.63 -2.70 20.93
CA PRO A 597 18.22 -2.84 19.55
C PRO A 597 17.15 -1.81 19.21
N ALA A 598 17.22 -1.28 17.99
CA ALA A 598 16.35 -0.20 17.55
C ALA A 598 16.02 -0.29 16.06
N PHE A 599 14.94 0.37 15.66
CA PHE A 599 14.67 0.72 14.28
C PHE A 599 14.40 2.23 14.14
N TYR A 600 14.64 2.74 12.93
CA TYR A 600 14.43 4.13 12.59
C TYR A 600 13.79 4.24 11.22
N TYR A 601 12.72 5.04 11.08
CA TYR A 601 12.19 5.39 9.77
C TYR A 601 11.89 6.88 9.69
N ALA A 602 11.86 7.41 8.48
CA ALA A 602 11.48 8.80 8.24
C ALA A 602 9.99 8.88 7.87
N ARG A 603 9.31 9.90 8.40
CA ARG A 603 7.99 10.35 7.98
C ARG A 603 8.14 11.76 7.42
N VAL A 604 7.78 11.95 6.14
CA VAL A 604 7.83 13.23 5.45
C VAL A 604 6.40 13.70 5.26
N LEU A 605 6.09 14.91 5.76
CA LEU A 605 4.76 15.51 5.67
C LEU A 605 4.77 16.67 4.68
N GLU A 606 3.73 16.75 3.86
CA GLU A 606 3.43 17.87 2.98
C GLU A 606 2.62 18.94 3.71
N GLU A 607 2.46 20.12 3.14
CA GLU A 607 1.52 21.11 3.63
C GLU A 607 0.08 20.59 3.50
N PRO A 608 -0.85 20.96 4.42
CA PRO A 608 -2.24 20.55 4.33
C PRO A 608 -2.90 21.01 3.03
N THR A 609 -3.74 20.15 2.46
CA THR A 609 -4.61 20.42 1.30
C THR A 609 -6.05 20.06 1.62
N CYS A 610 -7.02 20.42 0.78
CA CYS A 610 -8.38 19.96 0.97
C CYS A 610 -8.50 18.46 0.70
N ARG A 611 -9.24 17.79 1.57
CA ARG A 611 -9.64 16.40 1.42
C ARG A 611 -10.68 16.25 0.29
N TRP A 612 -10.72 15.11 -0.39
CA TRP A 612 -11.70 14.82 -1.46
C TRP A 612 -13.14 15.10 -1.04
N SER A 613 -13.50 14.79 0.20
CA SER A 613 -14.83 15.04 0.76
C SER A 613 -15.20 16.51 0.82
N THR A 614 -14.23 17.40 0.99
CA THR A 614 -14.44 18.86 0.99
C THR A 614 -14.89 19.35 -0.38
N TYR A 615 -14.32 18.81 -1.46
CA TYR A 615 -14.79 19.13 -2.82
C TYR A 615 -16.19 18.61 -3.08
N ASP A 616 -16.52 17.40 -2.62
CA ASP A 616 -17.86 16.83 -2.73
C ASP A 616 -18.87 17.59 -1.91
N CYS A 617 -18.57 17.95 -0.64
CA CYS A 617 -19.43 18.77 0.20
C CYS A 617 -19.72 20.13 -0.44
N LYS A 618 -18.69 20.78 -0.98
CA LYS A 618 -18.86 22.04 -1.73
C LYS A 618 -19.79 21.88 -2.93
N SER A 619 -19.72 20.78 -3.68
CA SER A 619 -20.61 20.47 -4.80
C SER A 619 -22.07 20.27 -4.36
N LEU A 620 -22.29 19.86 -3.11
CA LEU A 620 -23.61 19.72 -2.48
C LEU A 620 -24.11 21.02 -1.82
N GLY A 621 -23.34 22.12 -1.91
CA GLY A 621 -23.68 23.41 -1.31
C GLY A 621 -23.40 23.47 0.20
N ILE A 622 -22.45 22.63 0.70
CA ILE A 622 -22.07 22.58 2.10
C ILE A 622 -20.63 23.08 2.24
N ASP A 623 -20.42 24.10 3.06
CA ASP A 623 -19.09 24.59 3.42
C ASP A 623 -18.56 23.81 4.64
N ALA A 624 -17.61 22.92 4.39
CA ALA A 624 -17.00 22.09 5.43
C ALA A 624 -16.11 22.90 6.41
N PHE A 625 -15.70 24.11 6.05
CA PHE A 625 -14.93 25.02 6.90
C PHE A 625 -15.80 25.97 7.73
N ALA A 626 -17.11 26.04 7.46
CA ALA A 626 -18.01 26.87 8.21
C ALA A 626 -18.09 26.43 9.70
N PRO A 627 -18.41 27.34 10.63
CA PRO A 627 -18.68 26.97 12.01
C PRO A 627 -19.69 25.80 12.08
N GLN A 628 -19.46 24.86 12.97
CA GLN A 628 -20.21 23.59 13.03
C GLN A 628 -21.74 23.74 12.93
N GLY A 629 -22.32 24.73 13.62
CA GLY A 629 -23.77 24.98 13.58
C GLY A 629 -24.26 25.43 12.20
N GLU A 630 -23.48 26.23 11.49
CA GLU A 630 -23.77 26.70 10.14
C GLU A 630 -23.61 25.57 9.12
N CYS A 631 -22.49 24.84 9.18
CA CYS A 631 -22.28 23.66 8.35
C CYS A 631 -23.40 22.64 8.49
N LEU A 632 -23.83 22.31 9.72
CA LEU A 632 -24.94 21.38 9.97
C LEU A 632 -26.28 21.89 9.43
N ALA A 633 -26.51 23.19 9.43
CA ALA A 633 -27.70 23.78 8.82
C ALA A 633 -27.71 23.63 7.30
N GLN A 634 -26.55 23.86 6.64
CA GLN A 634 -26.38 23.64 5.20
C GLN A 634 -26.53 22.15 4.86
N ALA A 635 -25.93 21.25 5.65
CA ALA A 635 -26.04 19.80 5.48
C ALA A 635 -27.49 19.32 5.58
N LEU A 636 -28.28 19.86 6.52
CA LEU A 636 -29.69 19.57 6.63
C LEU A 636 -30.49 20.04 5.40
N GLN A 637 -30.20 21.22 4.89
CA GLN A 637 -30.84 21.75 3.68
C GLN A 637 -30.55 20.88 2.46
N ALA A 638 -29.31 20.50 2.26
CA ALA A 638 -28.87 19.59 1.20
C ALA A 638 -29.53 18.21 1.32
N SER A 639 -29.66 17.68 2.55
CA SER A 639 -30.31 16.39 2.83
C SER A 639 -31.81 16.40 2.46
N VAL A 640 -32.50 17.48 2.75
CA VAL A 640 -33.90 17.66 2.34
C VAL A 640 -34.04 17.71 0.82
N ALA A 641 -33.15 18.47 0.14
CA ALA A 641 -33.17 18.58 -1.31
C ALA A 641 -32.91 17.21 -1.98
N ALA A 642 -31.93 16.46 -1.50
CA ALA A 642 -31.60 15.13 -2.01
C ALA A 642 -32.75 14.13 -1.82
N THR A 643 -33.40 14.13 -0.66
CA THR A 643 -34.57 13.27 -0.37
C THR A 643 -35.76 13.57 -1.28
N ILE A 644 -35.98 14.84 -1.61
CA ILE A 644 -37.05 15.26 -2.54
C ILE A 644 -36.71 14.81 -3.97
N ALA A 645 -35.46 14.94 -4.39
CA ALA A 645 -35.02 14.60 -5.75
C ALA A 645 -35.05 13.09 -6.03
N ALA A 646 -34.77 12.26 -5.04
CA ALA A 646 -34.74 10.81 -5.14
C ALA A 646 -35.48 10.19 -3.93
N PRO A 647 -36.78 9.88 -4.06
CA PRO A 647 -37.54 9.25 -2.97
C PRO A 647 -36.93 7.92 -2.56
N GLY A 648 -36.52 7.81 -1.30
CA GLY A 648 -35.83 6.65 -0.71
C GLY A 648 -35.63 6.83 0.80
N PRO A 649 -34.76 6.01 1.44
CA PRO A 649 -34.34 6.29 2.80
C PRO A 649 -33.78 7.71 2.91
N PRO A 650 -33.99 8.44 4.01
CA PRO A 650 -33.45 9.78 4.19
C PRO A 650 -31.93 9.77 3.99
N THR A 651 -31.44 10.60 3.08
CA THR A 651 -30.00 10.81 2.88
C THR A 651 -29.57 11.97 3.79
N THR A 652 -28.53 11.78 4.56
CA THR A 652 -27.96 12.80 5.44
C THR A 652 -26.50 13.02 5.11
N PHE A 653 -26.02 14.29 5.25
CA PHE A 653 -24.68 14.73 4.88
C PHE A 653 -23.91 15.31 6.08
N GLN A 654 -24.18 14.83 7.29
CA GLN A 654 -23.54 15.37 8.50
C GLN A 654 -22.05 15.12 8.55
N ASP A 655 -21.56 14.12 7.84
CA ASP A 655 -20.12 13.81 7.74
C ASP A 655 -19.34 14.94 7.07
N CYS A 656 -19.96 15.79 6.23
CA CYS A 656 -19.33 17.03 5.74
C CYS A 656 -18.88 17.98 6.86
N CYS A 657 -19.53 17.91 8.03
CA CYS A 657 -19.25 18.78 9.17
C CYS A 657 -18.52 18.06 10.32
N ARG A 658 -18.24 16.79 10.18
CA ARG A 658 -17.65 15.93 11.22
C ARG A 658 -16.28 15.38 10.84
N ILE A 659 -16.00 15.28 9.56
CA ILE A 659 -14.70 14.84 9.02
C ILE A 659 -13.83 16.07 8.86
N ASP A 660 -12.54 15.91 9.11
CA ASP A 660 -11.59 17.00 8.90
C ASP A 660 -11.62 17.42 7.42
N PRO A 661 -11.85 18.70 7.11
CA PRO A 661 -11.90 19.17 5.73
C PRO A 661 -10.54 19.18 5.03
N VAL A 662 -9.44 19.05 5.78
CA VAL A 662 -8.07 19.02 5.24
C VAL A 662 -7.44 17.66 5.40
N VAL A 663 -6.51 17.36 4.50
CA VAL A 663 -5.65 16.19 4.54
C VAL A 663 -4.20 16.64 4.50
N GLN A 664 -3.34 16.00 5.29
CA GLN A 664 -1.89 16.24 5.28
C GLN A 664 -1.17 15.02 4.74
N GLU A 665 -0.94 15.03 3.43
CA GLU A 665 -0.29 13.95 2.72
C GLU A 665 1.11 13.67 3.24
N ARG A 666 1.54 12.42 3.15
CA ARG A 666 2.80 12.00 3.74
C ARG A 666 3.43 10.78 3.07
N ALA A 667 4.70 10.60 3.35
CA ALA A 667 5.45 9.41 2.97
C ALA A 667 6.11 8.77 4.20
N TRP A 668 6.20 7.43 4.22
CA TRP A 668 6.83 6.64 5.28
C TRP A 668 7.90 5.75 4.67
N THR A 669 9.17 5.98 5.02
CA THR A 669 10.25 5.11 4.55
C THR A 669 10.26 3.78 5.30
N SER A 670 10.73 2.72 4.64
CA SER A 670 11.03 1.48 5.34
C SER A 670 12.09 1.69 6.43
N PRO A 671 11.98 0.98 7.57
CA PRO A 671 12.90 1.15 8.69
C PRO A 671 14.33 0.74 8.38
N ILE A 672 15.30 1.45 8.95
CA ILE A 672 16.69 1.03 9.08
C ILE A 672 16.85 0.43 10.49
N TRP A 673 17.46 -0.74 10.57
CA TRP A 673 17.55 -1.54 11.78
C TRP A 673 18.93 -1.47 12.42
N TYR A 674 18.97 -1.40 13.74
CA TYR A 674 20.19 -1.52 14.53
C TYR A 674 20.10 -2.74 15.45
N LYS A 675 21.07 -3.63 15.31
CA LYS A 675 21.27 -4.79 16.17
C LYS A 675 22.57 -4.63 16.96
N PRO A 676 22.54 -4.66 18.30
CA PRO A 676 23.74 -4.66 19.12
C PRO A 676 24.68 -5.83 18.75
N ALA A 677 25.97 -5.60 18.83
CA ALA A 677 26.93 -6.71 18.79
C ALA A 677 26.74 -7.58 20.07
N LEU A 678 26.66 -8.90 19.88
CA LEU A 678 26.57 -9.89 20.96
C LEU A 678 27.83 -9.92 21.79
#